data_d7f006007c6346d748a34fb7948ba2db
#
_entry.id   d7f006007c6346d748a34fb7948ba2db
#
_cell.length_a   1.000
_cell.length_b   1.000
_cell.length_c   1.000
_cell.angle_alpha   90.00
_cell.angle_beta   90.00
_cell.angle_gamma   90.00
#
_symmetry.space_group_name_H-M   'P 1'
#
loop_
_entity.id
_entity.type
_entity.pdbx_description
1 polymer ?
#
loop_
_entity_poly.entity_id
_entity_poly.type
_entity_poly.pdbx_seq_one_letter_code
_entity_poly.pdbx_strand_id
1 'polypeptide(L)'
;MITMNINGKMIECQEGQSVLEAARSAGIYIPTICYLSGCSPTVACKMCMVEMDGKRIYSCNTKAKNNATILTNTPTLMDERKSIMQTYDVNHPLECGVCDKSGECELQDMTHLTGVEHQPYAVADDFKALDSWAKALYDPNLCIMCERCVTTCKDNVGENNLKATKADLHAPDKFKDSMSKDAFSVWSRKQKGIISFVGSVPCYDCGECIAVCPVGALSYKDFAYTANAWELKKIHSTCSHCSAGCLISYDVRHFDTLGEESKIFRVLNDFYHNPICGAGRFAFDVSSSPKGSANLKEAQNALKECEAVRIGGDITNEEAFLIERLRKELDFKIYNQEAYRFQQFLKVLGEVKRPNIEEIKTSNLVVTIGSSIKTENPLVRYAINNALKLNKASLIAMHPIKDNVLANLCRSSFCITHEVGAEEILLGMLLKMLNIESAALKSLEDSKQSVVDEAALKALEEERKKALEQAEQGCSIGENKAENQEEDKTEATTPKENQEENKTEVKEEKIEVPTKTTYLLLEEAGINLETYEKILALLQKSNNTLLVVGEEIYSHKQAHNIAKMLRLLAQKSAVKLILIPPSANALGIASICELSEEIFEHEKIVGIRAKGDFTINSDNRVFGKDAVSKVDFILPSLNQLEGTITNIEGRVLPLKPALRFEGYDLSDIVQGFGFVEENLIECTHKLPTEAGFKAIEFDCLTNYFTNDRVNHRGYLLGTSHFENSAKECETIECEPIKPLKEKIAFNAYLKYPETQFNNATNKSENLQLKAGVYVSKAFLKKLNKEVGQNITLFKEEEELTGVLYLDESLDQEVFVISPSLLTNHSNFFREGVFDSVDLKEQA
;
A
#
# COMPACT_ATOMS: atom_id res chain seq x y z
N MET A 1 -19.23 21.49 10.28
CA MET A 1 -18.58 21.61 11.61
C MET A 1 -19.62 21.37 12.68
N ILE A 2 -19.26 20.65 13.72
CA ILE A 2 -20.10 20.35 14.90
C ILE A 2 -19.44 21.00 16.10
N THR A 3 -20.22 21.65 16.95
CA THR A 3 -19.75 22.25 18.19
C THR A 3 -20.32 21.48 19.38
N MET A 4 -19.51 21.12 20.37
CA MET A 4 -19.92 20.44 21.58
C MET A 4 -19.14 20.94 22.81
N ASN A 5 -19.67 20.69 24.00
CA ASN A 5 -19.02 21.02 25.26
C ASN A 5 -18.48 19.76 25.91
N ILE A 6 -17.14 19.72 26.15
CA ILE A 6 -16.53 18.62 26.91
C ILE A 6 -15.89 19.17 28.18
N ASN A 7 -16.41 18.78 29.33
CA ASN A 7 -15.96 19.25 30.66
C ASN A 7 -15.93 20.78 30.78
N GLY A 8 -16.91 21.49 30.18
CA GLY A 8 -16.96 22.95 30.22
C GLY A 8 -16.20 23.66 29.09
N LYS A 9 -15.38 22.93 28.29
CA LYS A 9 -14.64 23.46 27.13
C LYS A 9 -15.46 23.28 25.87
N MET A 10 -15.72 24.38 25.14
CA MET A 10 -16.32 24.31 23.79
C MET A 10 -15.28 23.85 22.79
N ILE A 11 -15.60 22.84 21.99
CA ILE A 11 -14.74 22.30 20.94
C ILE A 11 -15.51 22.21 19.63
N GLU A 12 -14.78 22.38 18.53
CA GLU A 12 -15.26 22.17 17.17
C GLU A 12 -14.68 20.90 16.58
N CYS A 13 -15.48 20.16 15.83
CA CYS A 13 -15.03 18.95 15.15
C CYS A 13 -15.75 18.77 13.81
N GLN A 14 -15.25 17.85 12.99
CA GLN A 14 -15.89 17.52 11.71
C GLN A 14 -17.11 16.62 11.93
N GLU A 15 -18.09 16.73 11.05
CA GLU A 15 -19.23 15.81 11.03
C GLU A 15 -18.74 14.38 10.75
N GLY A 16 -19.29 13.42 11.50
CA GLY A 16 -18.91 12.02 11.39
C GLY A 16 -17.74 11.58 12.27
N GLN A 17 -16.97 12.49 12.89
CA GLN A 17 -15.99 12.12 13.89
C GLN A 17 -16.61 11.47 15.12
N SER A 18 -15.88 10.57 15.79
CA SER A 18 -16.28 10.05 17.11
C SER A 18 -16.03 11.10 18.20
N VAL A 19 -16.78 11.00 19.29
CA VAL A 19 -16.55 11.83 20.49
C VAL A 19 -15.13 11.69 20.99
N LEU A 20 -14.55 10.47 20.93
CA LEU A 20 -13.16 10.21 21.34
C LEU A 20 -12.14 10.97 20.48
N GLU A 21 -12.28 10.91 19.15
CA GLU A 21 -11.37 11.61 18.24
C GLU A 21 -11.47 13.12 18.38
N ALA A 22 -12.69 13.65 18.49
CA ALA A 22 -12.91 15.07 18.75
C ALA A 22 -12.30 15.54 20.08
N ALA A 23 -12.41 14.73 21.15
CA ALA A 23 -11.78 15.03 22.43
C ALA A 23 -10.24 15.03 22.32
N ARG A 24 -9.65 14.02 21.65
CA ARG A 24 -8.20 13.91 21.45
C ARG A 24 -7.64 15.10 20.66
N SER A 25 -8.31 15.50 19.57
CA SER A 25 -7.90 16.67 18.77
C SER A 25 -7.92 17.97 19.60
N ALA A 26 -8.80 18.06 20.61
CA ALA A 26 -8.87 19.19 21.52
C ALA A 26 -7.92 19.08 22.74
N GLY A 27 -7.08 18.04 22.81
CA GLY A 27 -6.16 17.77 23.92
C GLY A 27 -6.85 17.23 25.18
N ILE A 28 -8.09 16.71 25.06
CA ILE A 28 -8.83 16.15 26.19
C ILE A 28 -8.63 14.63 26.22
N TYR A 29 -8.05 14.15 27.32
CA TYR A 29 -7.77 12.73 27.50
C TYR A 29 -9.04 11.96 27.91
N ILE A 30 -9.31 10.87 27.17
CA ILE A 30 -10.30 9.84 27.50
C ILE A 30 -9.58 8.48 27.45
N PRO A 31 -9.57 7.68 28.54
CA PRO A 31 -8.82 6.43 28.59
C PRO A 31 -9.36 5.39 27.61
N THR A 32 -8.45 4.69 26.92
CA THR A 32 -8.76 3.59 25.99
C THR A 32 -7.62 2.61 25.93
N ILE A 33 -7.89 1.30 25.81
CA ILE A 33 -6.87 0.28 25.57
C ILE A 33 -7.12 -0.43 24.22
N CYS A 34 -8.38 -0.56 23.78
CA CYS A 34 -8.71 -1.32 22.56
C CYS A 34 -8.79 -0.48 21.28
N TYR A 35 -8.86 0.85 21.41
CA TYR A 35 -9.08 1.73 20.26
C TYR A 35 -7.77 2.07 19.54
N LEU A 36 -7.79 1.92 18.21
CA LEU A 36 -6.76 2.43 17.29
C LEU A 36 -7.39 3.45 16.36
N SER A 37 -6.72 4.58 16.19
CA SER A 37 -7.10 5.56 15.16
C SER A 37 -6.96 4.92 13.78
N GLY A 38 -7.94 5.17 12.89
CA GLY A 38 -7.93 4.55 11.55
C GLY A 38 -8.34 3.08 11.52
N CYS A 39 -8.88 2.54 12.62
CA CYS A 39 -9.48 1.20 12.67
C CYS A 39 -10.91 1.24 13.18
N SER A 40 -11.69 0.21 12.86
CA SER A 40 -13.05 0.03 13.39
C SER A 40 -13.03 -0.13 14.91
N PRO A 41 -13.84 0.63 15.68
CA PRO A 41 -13.89 0.50 17.12
C PRO A 41 -14.47 -0.86 17.54
N THR A 42 -13.77 -1.61 18.38
CA THR A 42 -14.24 -2.91 18.89
C THR A 42 -15.12 -2.78 20.14
N VAL A 43 -15.01 -1.66 20.86
CA VAL A 43 -15.65 -1.42 22.19
C VAL A 43 -15.30 -2.53 23.20
N ALA A 44 -14.18 -3.22 23.01
CA ALA A 44 -13.78 -4.38 23.79
C ALA A 44 -13.44 -4.04 25.23
N CYS A 45 -12.69 -2.94 25.46
CA CYS A 45 -12.20 -2.56 26.79
C CYS A 45 -13.21 -1.75 27.61
N LYS A 46 -14.16 -1.09 26.98
CA LYS A 46 -15.17 -0.22 27.58
C LYS A 46 -14.64 0.96 28.41
N MET A 47 -13.32 1.17 28.46
CA MET A 47 -12.68 2.26 29.22
C MET A 47 -13.06 3.66 28.74
N CYS A 48 -13.44 3.79 27.44
CA CYS A 48 -13.78 5.08 26.83
C CYS A 48 -15.19 5.59 27.16
N MET A 49 -15.82 5.06 28.21
CA MET A 49 -17.14 5.52 28.65
C MET A 49 -17.12 6.98 29.07
N VAL A 50 -18.15 7.74 28.69
CA VAL A 50 -18.40 9.12 29.06
C VAL A 50 -19.89 9.33 29.28
N GLU A 51 -20.30 10.41 29.94
CA GLU A 51 -21.68 10.84 30.00
C GLU A 51 -21.92 11.90 28.93
N MET A 52 -22.88 11.65 28.02
CA MET A 52 -23.32 12.59 27.02
C MET A 52 -24.80 12.91 27.23
N ASP A 53 -25.11 14.18 27.52
CA ASP A 53 -26.48 14.65 27.86
C ASP A 53 -27.14 13.81 28.95
N GLY A 54 -26.36 13.46 30.01
CA GLY A 54 -26.81 12.65 31.14
C GLY A 54 -26.93 11.14 30.88
N LYS A 55 -26.49 10.64 29.70
CA LYS A 55 -26.50 9.21 29.37
C LYS A 55 -25.10 8.69 29.20
N ARG A 56 -24.81 7.51 29.79
CA ARG A 56 -23.54 6.81 29.60
C ARG A 56 -23.43 6.24 28.19
N ILE A 57 -22.35 6.58 27.48
CA ILE A 57 -22.02 6.12 26.12
C ILE A 57 -20.53 5.72 26.02
N TYR A 58 -20.15 5.01 24.94
CA TYR A 58 -18.74 4.72 24.63
C TYR A 58 -18.26 5.69 23.54
N SER A 59 -17.37 6.60 23.92
CA SER A 59 -16.90 7.70 23.06
C SER A 59 -16.22 7.24 21.77
N CYS A 60 -15.56 6.08 21.76
CA CYS A 60 -14.86 5.55 20.57
C CYS A 60 -15.83 5.16 19.43
N ASN A 61 -17.07 4.78 19.75
CA ASN A 61 -18.07 4.33 18.78
C ASN A 61 -19.26 5.29 18.63
N THR A 62 -19.34 6.36 19.43
CA THR A 62 -20.41 7.34 19.37
C THR A 62 -19.97 8.55 18.55
N LYS A 63 -20.77 8.93 17.55
CA LYS A 63 -20.51 10.11 16.72
C LYS A 63 -20.76 11.40 17.51
N ALA A 64 -19.93 12.42 17.23
CA ALA A 64 -20.09 13.75 17.74
C ALA A 64 -21.47 14.33 17.35
N LYS A 65 -22.13 15.05 18.28
CA LYS A 65 -23.44 15.64 18.09
C LYS A 65 -23.39 17.12 18.44
N ASN A 66 -24.03 17.93 17.62
CA ASN A 66 -24.06 19.38 17.83
C ASN A 66 -24.76 19.75 19.16
N ASN A 67 -24.17 20.69 19.90
CA ASN A 67 -24.59 21.17 21.21
C ASN A 67 -24.66 20.11 22.32
N ALA A 68 -24.02 18.94 22.13
CA ALA A 68 -23.95 17.93 23.19
C ALA A 68 -23.05 18.39 24.36
N THR A 69 -23.45 18.03 25.58
CA THR A 69 -22.65 18.21 26.79
C THR A 69 -22.07 16.87 27.22
N ILE A 70 -20.74 16.82 27.35
CA ILE A 70 -19.99 15.59 27.65
C ILE A 70 -19.18 15.78 28.92
N LEU A 71 -19.33 14.83 29.83
CA LEU A 71 -18.53 14.72 31.05
C LEU A 71 -17.67 13.47 30.99
N THR A 72 -16.36 13.61 31.19
CA THR A 72 -15.41 12.50 31.01
C THR A 72 -15.00 11.81 32.30
N ASN A 73 -15.15 12.46 33.47
CA ASN A 73 -14.62 12.02 34.74
C ASN A 73 -15.61 12.25 35.89
N THR A 74 -16.83 11.73 35.79
CA THR A 74 -17.74 11.70 36.94
C THR A 74 -17.33 10.59 37.91
N PRO A 75 -17.66 10.68 39.25
CA PRO A 75 -17.35 9.61 40.21
C PRO A 75 -17.84 8.23 39.72
N THR A 76 -19.06 8.16 39.19
CA THR A 76 -19.63 6.91 38.67
C THR A 76 -18.81 6.32 37.53
N LEU A 77 -18.28 7.16 36.60
CA LEU A 77 -17.42 6.71 35.50
C LEU A 77 -16.07 6.20 36.04
N MET A 78 -15.51 6.85 37.04
CA MET A 78 -14.24 6.44 37.63
C MET A 78 -14.37 5.10 38.37
N ASP A 79 -15.43 4.91 39.15
CA ASP A 79 -15.69 3.65 39.86
C ASP A 79 -15.90 2.48 38.89
N GLU A 80 -16.63 2.72 37.79
CA GLU A 80 -16.86 1.70 36.78
C GLU A 80 -15.56 1.34 36.02
N ARG A 81 -14.72 2.33 35.69
CA ARG A 81 -13.40 2.07 35.07
C ARG A 81 -12.49 1.29 36.00
N LYS A 82 -12.47 1.62 37.32
CA LYS A 82 -11.74 0.86 38.36
C LYS A 82 -12.23 -0.57 38.42
N SER A 83 -13.53 -0.81 38.41
CA SER A 83 -14.14 -2.14 38.41
C SER A 83 -13.73 -2.96 37.14
N ILE A 84 -13.70 -2.33 35.96
CA ILE A 84 -13.23 -2.97 34.73
C ILE A 84 -11.74 -3.33 34.84
N MET A 85 -10.89 -2.43 35.35
CA MET A 85 -9.45 -2.71 35.48
C MET A 85 -9.19 -3.85 36.45
N GLN A 86 -9.91 -3.93 37.55
CA GLN A 86 -9.84 -5.06 38.45
C GLN A 86 -10.14 -6.40 37.74
N THR A 87 -11.04 -6.42 36.75
CA THR A 87 -11.29 -7.65 35.96
C THR A 87 -10.18 -7.98 34.98
N TYR A 88 -9.47 -6.99 34.45
CA TYR A 88 -8.29 -7.23 33.60
C TYR A 88 -7.12 -7.80 34.40
N ASP A 89 -6.93 -7.31 35.64
CA ASP A 89 -5.83 -7.73 36.48
C ASP A 89 -6.03 -9.13 37.11
N VAL A 90 -7.27 -9.67 37.07
CA VAL A 90 -7.53 -11.06 37.48
C VAL A 90 -6.85 -12.02 36.49
N ASN A 91 -6.05 -12.95 36.97
CA ASN A 91 -5.33 -13.95 36.17
C ASN A 91 -4.42 -13.36 35.08
N HIS A 92 -4.04 -12.07 35.19
CA HIS A 92 -2.95 -11.56 34.37
C HIS A 92 -1.63 -11.97 35.05
N PRO A 93 -0.74 -12.72 34.35
CA PRO A 93 0.54 -13.13 34.94
C PRO A 93 1.35 -11.93 35.41
N LEU A 94 1.83 -11.94 36.66
CA LEU A 94 2.63 -10.86 37.24
C LEU A 94 4.12 -11.02 36.91
N GLU A 95 4.41 -11.26 35.62
CA GLU A 95 5.78 -11.43 35.09
C GLU A 95 6.41 -10.11 34.64
N CYS A 96 5.98 -8.97 35.19
CA CYS A 96 6.39 -7.64 34.74
C CYS A 96 7.91 -7.46 34.67
N GLY A 97 8.68 -8.09 35.55
CA GLY A 97 10.13 -7.98 35.60
C GLY A 97 10.84 -8.58 34.39
N VAL A 98 10.23 -9.54 33.69
CA VAL A 98 10.78 -10.23 32.51
C VAL A 98 9.92 -10.09 31.27
N CYS A 99 8.78 -9.42 31.37
CA CYS A 99 7.86 -9.21 30.24
C CYS A 99 8.44 -8.23 29.23
N ASP A 100 8.40 -8.57 27.95
CA ASP A 100 8.88 -7.73 26.84
C ASP A 100 8.21 -6.34 26.77
N LYS A 101 7.05 -6.16 27.39
CA LYS A 101 6.31 -4.87 27.51
C LYS A 101 6.60 -4.10 28.79
N SER A 102 7.50 -4.56 29.63
CA SER A 102 7.87 -3.86 30.86
C SER A 102 8.42 -2.46 30.56
N GLY A 103 7.86 -1.43 31.19
CA GLY A 103 8.19 -0.02 30.93
C GLY A 103 7.39 0.65 29.78
N GLU A 104 6.57 -0.12 29.05
CA GLU A 104 5.69 0.41 27.97
C GLU A 104 4.33 -0.32 27.91
N CYS A 105 3.85 -0.83 29.08
CA CYS A 105 2.63 -1.61 29.19
C CYS A 105 1.41 -0.72 29.45
N GLU A 106 0.49 -0.60 28.48
CA GLU A 106 -0.73 0.20 28.65
C GLU A 106 -1.69 -0.36 29.72
N LEU A 107 -1.65 -1.66 30.02
CA LEU A 107 -2.44 -2.25 31.10
C LEU A 107 -1.95 -1.73 32.44
N GLN A 108 -0.65 -1.73 32.69
CA GLN A 108 -0.03 -1.22 33.90
C GLN A 108 -0.35 0.27 34.12
N ASP A 109 -0.21 1.08 33.06
CA ASP A 109 -0.54 2.50 33.10
C ASP A 109 -2.00 2.75 33.45
N MET A 110 -2.93 1.97 32.88
CA MET A 110 -4.38 2.08 33.16
C MET A 110 -4.72 1.61 34.56
N THR A 111 -4.06 0.58 35.11
CA THR A 111 -4.22 0.10 36.48
C THR A 111 -3.87 1.23 37.48
N HIS A 112 -2.73 1.91 37.25
CA HIS A 112 -2.34 3.08 38.04
C HIS A 112 -3.32 4.24 37.89
N LEU A 113 -3.69 4.59 36.64
CA LEU A 113 -4.60 5.71 36.37
C LEU A 113 -5.97 5.55 37.05
N THR A 114 -6.47 4.32 37.15
CA THR A 114 -7.78 4.03 37.76
C THR A 114 -7.71 3.77 39.26
N GLY A 115 -6.53 3.78 39.85
CA GLY A 115 -6.31 3.62 41.29
C GLY A 115 -6.72 2.24 41.81
N VAL A 116 -6.40 1.17 41.08
CA VAL A 116 -6.59 -0.21 41.57
C VAL A 116 -5.49 -0.53 42.59
N GLU A 117 -5.85 -0.68 43.84
CA GLU A 117 -4.92 -0.95 44.97
C GLU A 117 -5.06 -2.38 45.50
N HIS A 118 -6.18 -3.03 45.24
CA HIS A 118 -6.44 -4.40 45.67
C HIS A 118 -7.32 -5.14 44.70
N GLN A 119 -7.21 -6.48 44.67
CA GLN A 119 -7.97 -7.39 43.82
C GLN A 119 -9.08 -8.07 44.63
N PRO A 120 -10.38 -7.74 44.36
CA PRO A 120 -11.50 -8.30 45.11
C PRO A 120 -11.89 -9.71 44.68
N TYR A 121 -11.35 -10.19 43.53
CA TYR A 121 -11.73 -11.47 42.92
C TYR A 121 -10.58 -12.48 43.05
N ALA A 122 -10.92 -13.71 43.42
CA ALA A 122 -9.99 -14.85 43.47
C ALA A 122 -10.48 -15.92 42.49
N VAL A 123 -9.63 -16.29 41.54
CA VAL A 123 -9.91 -17.28 40.45
C VAL A 123 -8.71 -18.22 40.38
N ALA A 124 -8.96 -19.49 40.10
CA ALA A 124 -7.90 -20.42 39.75
C ALA A 124 -7.24 -20.07 38.43
N ASP A 125 -5.93 -20.24 38.31
CA ASP A 125 -5.21 -19.99 37.09
C ASP A 125 -5.53 -21.10 36.06
N ASP A 126 -5.87 -20.66 34.84
CA ASP A 126 -6.05 -21.50 33.66
C ASP A 126 -4.98 -21.12 32.64
N PHE A 127 -4.20 -22.10 32.21
CA PHE A 127 -3.13 -21.88 31.22
C PHE A 127 -3.62 -22.21 29.82
N LYS A 128 -3.52 -21.23 28.94
CA LYS A 128 -3.71 -21.37 27.49
C LYS A 128 -2.36 -21.68 26.83
N ALA A 129 -2.36 -22.61 25.86
CA ALA A 129 -1.14 -22.96 25.13
C ALA A 129 -0.62 -21.76 24.31
N LEU A 130 0.71 -21.62 24.27
CA LEU A 130 1.37 -20.64 23.41
C LEU A 130 1.08 -20.96 21.94
N ASP A 131 0.99 -19.91 21.11
CA ASP A 131 0.80 -20.04 19.66
C ASP A 131 1.79 -19.13 18.93
N SER A 132 1.93 -19.29 17.63
CA SER A 132 2.80 -18.46 16.82
C SER A 132 2.38 -18.47 15.37
N TRP A 133 2.54 -17.32 14.70
CA TRP A 133 2.39 -17.18 13.24
C TRP A 133 3.49 -16.27 12.69
N ALA A 134 4.10 -16.69 11.58
CA ALA A 134 5.24 -16.00 11.01
C ALA A 134 6.29 -15.66 12.09
N LYS A 135 6.65 -14.40 12.26
CA LYS A 135 7.61 -13.96 13.31
C LYS A 135 6.98 -13.62 14.65
N ALA A 136 5.66 -13.62 14.76
CA ALA A 136 4.96 -13.32 16.01
C ALA A 136 4.92 -14.55 16.93
N LEU A 137 5.32 -14.34 18.17
CA LEU A 137 5.05 -15.22 19.30
C LEU A 137 3.82 -14.70 20.02
N TYR A 138 2.83 -15.55 20.27
CA TYR A 138 1.61 -15.19 20.98
C TYR A 138 1.46 -15.95 22.28
N ASP A 139 1.44 -15.21 23.39
CA ASP A 139 1.05 -15.73 24.71
C ASP A 139 -0.38 -15.32 25.05
N PRO A 140 -1.35 -16.23 24.94
CA PRO A 140 -2.74 -15.94 25.24
C PRO A 140 -3.02 -15.68 26.72
N ASN A 141 -2.10 -16.04 27.64
CA ASN A 141 -2.24 -15.80 29.07
C ASN A 141 -2.05 -14.31 29.41
N LEU A 142 -1.14 -13.64 28.67
CA LEU A 142 -0.94 -12.18 28.76
C LEU A 142 -1.99 -11.40 27.94
N CYS A 143 -2.80 -12.04 27.11
CA CYS A 143 -3.75 -11.39 26.24
C CYS A 143 -4.98 -10.87 27.00
N ILE A 144 -5.29 -9.58 26.82
CA ILE A 144 -6.47 -8.91 27.40
C ILE A 144 -7.67 -8.86 26.45
N MET A 145 -7.63 -9.54 25.33
CA MET A 145 -8.71 -9.59 24.32
C MET A 145 -9.18 -8.23 23.83
N CYS A 146 -8.26 -7.28 23.64
CA CYS A 146 -8.57 -5.94 23.12
C CYS A 146 -8.84 -5.91 21.62
N GLU A 147 -8.37 -6.92 20.88
CA GLU A 147 -8.51 -7.07 19.42
C GLU A 147 -7.84 -5.97 18.57
N ARG A 148 -6.89 -5.20 19.10
CA ARG A 148 -6.10 -4.27 18.26
C ARG A 148 -5.39 -5.00 17.12
N CYS A 149 -4.79 -6.16 17.39
CA CYS A 149 -4.12 -7.00 16.38
C CYS A 149 -5.08 -7.47 15.27
N VAL A 150 -6.32 -7.79 15.61
CA VAL A 150 -7.37 -8.18 14.66
C VAL A 150 -7.77 -6.99 13.78
N THR A 151 -8.05 -5.84 14.40
CA THR A 151 -8.50 -4.65 13.65
C THR A 151 -7.41 -4.07 12.76
N THR A 152 -6.16 -4.01 13.22
CA THR A 152 -5.06 -3.52 12.37
C THR A 152 -4.79 -4.44 11.19
N CYS A 153 -4.80 -5.76 11.39
CA CYS A 153 -4.64 -6.74 10.32
C CYS A 153 -5.75 -6.64 9.25
N LYS A 154 -6.99 -6.38 9.70
CA LYS A 154 -8.15 -6.25 8.81
C LYS A 154 -8.25 -4.86 8.15
N ASP A 155 -8.20 -3.79 8.95
CA ASP A 155 -8.60 -2.44 8.49
C ASP A 155 -7.42 -1.63 7.93
N ASN A 156 -6.20 -1.85 8.45
CA ASN A 156 -4.99 -1.18 7.96
C ASN A 156 -4.27 -2.04 6.92
N VAL A 157 -3.81 -3.24 7.31
CA VAL A 157 -2.97 -4.09 6.46
C VAL A 157 -3.77 -4.75 5.33
N GLY A 158 -4.99 -5.22 5.61
CA GLY A 158 -5.88 -5.84 4.63
C GLY A 158 -5.77 -7.37 4.54
N GLU A 159 -4.86 -8.00 5.25
CA GLU A 159 -4.67 -9.46 5.23
C GLU A 159 -5.82 -10.21 5.94
N ASN A 160 -6.40 -9.62 7.00
CA ASN A 160 -7.51 -10.18 7.77
C ASN A 160 -7.26 -11.61 8.30
N ASN A 161 -6.01 -11.94 8.60
CA ASN A 161 -5.57 -13.27 9.02
C ASN A 161 -5.87 -13.58 10.49
N LEU A 162 -6.18 -12.58 11.32
CA LEU A 162 -6.41 -12.74 12.74
C LEU A 162 -7.88 -12.58 13.10
N LYS A 163 -8.38 -13.44 14.00
CA LYS A 163 -9.74 -13.33 14.57
C LYS A 163 -9.75 -13.71 16.05
N ALA A 164 -10.69 -13.09 16.78
CA ALA A 164 -11.07 -13.57 18.09
C ALA A 164 -11.95 -14.82 17.93
N THR A 165 -11.50 -15.95 18.44
CA THR A 165 -12.20 -17.24 18.44
C THR A 165 -12.58 -17.65 19.86
N LYS A 166 -13.48 -18.62 19.99
CA LYS A 166 -13.83 -19.19 21.30
C LYS A 166 -12.74 -20.13 21.76
N ALA A 167 -12.33 -19.98 23.03
CA ALA A 167 -11.57 -20.98 23.75
C ALA A 167 -12.53 -21.87 24.55
N ASP A 168 -12.17 -23.14 24.74
CA ASP A 168 -12.97 -24.10 25.52
C ASP A 168 -12.91 -23.85 27.04
N LEU A 169 -12.41 -22.71 27.45
CA LEU A 169 -12.33 -22.28 28.82
C LEU A 169 -13.66 -21.73 29.31
N HIS A 170 -14.05 -22.10 30.52
CA HIS A 170 -15.28 -21.63 31.15
C HIS A 170 -15.02 -20.35 31.93
N ALA A 171 -15.71 -19.25 31.57
CA ALA A 171 -15.78 -18.11 32.48
C ALA A 171 -16.59 -18.54 33.70
N PRO A 172 -16.04 -18.43 34.92
CA PRO A 172 -16.79 -18.71 36.09
C PRO A 172 -17.88 -17.67 36.27
N ASP A 173 -19.14 -18.06 36.08
CA ASP A 173 -20.33 -17.19 36.24
C ASP A 173 -20.56 -16.76 37.70
N LYS A 174 -19.79 -17.32 38.65
CA LYS A 174 -19.89 -16.95 40.08
C LYS A 174 -19.73 -15.47 40.40
N PHE A 175 -19.08 -14.71 39.52
CA PHE A 175 -18.88 -13.27 39.69
C PHE A 175 -19.93 -12.42 38.96
N LYS A 176 -20.91 -13.03 38.30
CA LYS A 176 -21.91 -12.32 37.51
C LYS A 176 -22.68 -11.29 38.33
N ASP A 177 -23.06 -11.64 39.54
CA ASP A 177 -23.83 -10.77 40.41
C ASP A 177 -22.99 -9.78 41.26
N SER A 178 -21.68 -10.00 41.34
CA SER A 178 -20.72 -9.14 42.07
C SER A 178 -20.00 -8.14 41.18
N MET A 179 -19.99 -8.36 39.87
CA MET A 179 -19.41 -7.44 38.88
C MET A 179 -20.46 -6.54 38.25
N SER A 180 -20.09 -5.30 37.94
CA SER A 180 -20.94 -4.47 37.07
C SER A 180 -21.14 -5.13 35.69
N LYS A 181 -22.16 -4.71 34.99
CA LYS A 181 -22.49 -5.28 33.65
C LYS A 181 -21.31 -5.16 32.68
N ASP A 182 -20.59 -4.05 32.68
CA ASP A 182 -19.46 -3.80 31.80
C ASP A 182 -18.22 -4.58 32.24
N ALA A 183 -17.91 -4.61 33.56
CA ALA A 183 -16.84 -5.43 34.12
C ALA A 183 -17.05 -6.92 33.83
N PHE A 184 -18.25 -7.45 34.03
CA PHE A 184 -18.56 -8.86 33.69
C PHE A 184 -18.44 -9.17 32.22
N SER A 185 -18.86 -8.25 31.33
CA SER A 185 -18.71 -8.41 29.89
C SER A 185 -17.25 -8.52 29.47
N VAL A 186 -16.37 -7.67 30.03
CA VAL A 186 -14.92 -7.70 29.79
C VAL A 186 -14.31 -9.00 30.34
N TRP A 187 -14.65 -9.35 31.57
CA TRP A 187 -14.23 -10.60 32.21
C TRP A 187 -14.59 -11.83 31.38
N SER A 188 -15.88 -11.97 31.01
CA SER A 188 -16.37 -13.12 30.24
C SER A 188 -15.65 -13.25 28.88
N ARG A 189 -15.37 -12.11 28.23
CA ARG A 189 -14.64 -12.10 26.97
C ARG A 189 -13.19 -12.57 27.11
N LYS A 190 -12.47 -12.07 28.13
CA LYS A 190 -11.09 -12.49 28.43
C LYS A 190 -11.00 -13.99 28.70
N GLN A 191 -11.97 -14.55 29.44
CA GLN A 191 -11.97 -15.97 29.81
C GLN A 191 -12.33 -16.89 28.64
N LYS A 192 -13.27 -16.51 27.79
CA LYS A 192 -13.83 -17.36 26.70
C LYS A 192 -13.16 -17.13 25.35
N GLY A 193 -12.25 -16.16 25.22
CA GLY A 193 -11.67 -15.77 23.95
C GLY A 193 -10.19 -16.07 23.83
N ILE A 194 -9.77 -16.29 22.58
CA ILE A 194 -8.37 -16.37 22.15
C ILE A 194 -8.22 -15.72 20.78
N ILE A 195 -7.06 -15.15 20.49
CA ILE A 195 -6.74 -14.71 19.13
C ILE A 195 -6.17 -15.89 18.36
N SER A 196 -6.71 -16.14 17.19
CA SER A 196 -6.26 -17.24 16.33
C SER A 196 -5.90 -16.73 14.94
N PHE A 197 -4.88 -17.35 14.33
CA PHE A 197 -4.59 -17.21 12.92
C PHE A 197 -5.58 -18.07 12.12
N VAL A 198 -6.38 -17.42 11.27
CA VAL A 198 -7.45 -18.08 10.48
C VAL A 198 -7.31 -17.83 8.99
N GLY A 199 -6.22 -17.18 8.59
CA GLY A 199 -5.97 -16.85 7.18
C GLY A 199 -5.77 -18.10 6.33
N SER A 200 -6.27 -18.04 5.10
CA SER A 200 -6.02 -19.06 4.06
C SER A 200 -4.73 -18.81 3.29
N VAL A 201 -4.14 -17.62 3.45
CA VAL A 201 -2.90 -17.18 2.80
C VAL A 201 -1.83 -17.01 3.87
N PRO A 202 -0.55 -17.31 3.59
CA PRO A 202 0.55 -17.04 4.51
C PRO A 202 0.57 -15.57 4.98
N CYS A 203 1.00 -15.35 6.22
CA CYS A 203 1.21 -14.01 6.72
C CYS A 203 2.44 -13.38 6.04
N TYR A 204 2.30 -12.18 5.50
CA TYR A 204 3.42 -11.43 4.89
C TYR A 204 4.33 -10.73 5.90
N ASP A 205 4.13 -11.00 7.17
CA ASP A 205 5.05 -10.64 8.25
C ASP A 205 5.34 -9.13 8.40
N CYS A 206 4.29 -8.31 8.36
CA CYS A 206 4.44 -6.86 8.58
C CYS A 206 4.72 -6.49 10.06
N GLY A 207 4.42 -7.38 11.00
CA GLY A 207 4.61 -7.17 12.45
C GLY A 207 3.67 -6.12 13.08
N GLU A 208 2.66 -5.62 12.38
CA GLU A 208 1.73 -4.61 12.93
C GLU A 208 0.93 -5.14 14.13
N CYS A 209 0.58 -6.43 14.13
CA CYS A 209 -0.10 -7.05 15.27
C CYS A 209 0.75 -7.02 16.55
N ILE A 210 2.07 -7.10 16.42
CA ILE A 210 3.03 -6.99 17.53
C ILE A 210 3.09 -5.53 18.00
N ALA A 211 3.27 -4.58 17.06
CA ALA A 211 3.42 -3.15 17.37
C ALA A 211 2.23 -2.56 18.13
N VAL A 212 0.99 -2.94 17.74
CA VAL A 212 -0.23 -2.41 18.37
C VAL A 212 -0.65 -3.13 19.65
N CYS A 213 0.03 -4.22 20.02
CA CYS A 213 -0.32 -4.96 21.23
C CYS A 213 -0.02 -4.11 22.48
N PRO A 214 -1.02 -3.80 23.33
CA PRO A 214 -0.83 -2.93 24.48
C PRO A 214 -0.15 -3.63 25.68
N VAL A 215 0.00 -4.94 25.61
CA VAL A 215 0.58 -5.81 26.63
C VAL A 215 1.61 -6.77 26.02
N GLY A 216 2.30 -7.58 26.82
CA GLY A 216 3.32 -8.54 26.38
C GLY A 216 2.80 -9.79 25.67
N ALA A 217 1.50 -9.82 25.27
CA ALA A 217 0.89 -11.01 24.65
C ALA A 217 1.38 -11.29 23.23
N LEU A 218 1.84 -10.29 22.49
CA LEU A 218 2.44 -10.46 21.16
C LEU A 218 3.84 -9.87 21.16
N SER A 219 4.81 -10.70 20.88
CA SER A 219 6.23 -10.33 20.82
C SER A 219 6.84 -10.83 19.51
N TYR A 220 7.98 -10.26 19.14
CA TYR A 220 8.81 -10.77 18.05
C TYR A 220 9.67 -11.92 18.59
N LYS A 221 9.70 -13.07 17.92
CA LYS A 221 10.37 -14.28 18.42
C LYS A 221 11.83 -14.05 18.81
N ASP A 222 12.56 -13.29 18.00
CA ASP A 222 13.98 -13.03 18.23
C ASP A 222 14.23 -11.89 19.25
N PHE A 223 13.18 -11.16 19.64
CA PHE A 223 13.23 -10.14 20.69
C PHE A 223 12.83 -10.70 22.06
N ALA A 224 11.99 -11.74 22.09
CA ALA A 224 11.42 -12.28 23.32
C ALA A 224 12.50 -12.55 24.39
N TYR A 225 12.34 -11.92 25.55
CA TYR A 225 13.25 -12.01 26.72
C TYR A 225 14.69 -11.52 26.48
N THR A 226 14.96 -10.68 25.49
CA THR A 226 16.33 -10.22 25.16
C THR A 226 16.66 -8.86 25.73
N ALA A 227 15.68 -7.95 25.86
CA ALA A 227 15.89 -6.61 26.41
C ALA A 227 14.58 -6.00 26.93
N ASN A 228 14.70 -5.11 27.91
CA ASN A 228 13.58 -4.30 28.41
C ASN A 228 13.58 -2.91 27.76
N ALA A 229 12.42 -2.24 27.70
CA ALA A 229 12.27 -0.94 27.04
C ALA A 229 13.20 0.14 27.63
N TRP A 230 13.50 0.12 28.92
CA TRP A 230 14.39 1.10 29.59
C TRP A 230 15.88 0.88 29.30
N GLU A 231 16.27 -0.27 28.75
CA GLU A 231 17.66 -0.56 28.34
C GLU A 231 17.95 -0.04 26.93
N LEU A 232 16.90 0.36 26.18
CA LEU A 232 16.97 0.69 24.77
C LEU A 232 16.82 2.19 24.55
N LYS A 233 17.71 2.76 23.73
CA LYS A 233 17.60 4.12 23.24
C LYS A 233 16.76 4.13 21.97
N LYS A 234 15.72 5.00 21.93
CA LYS A 234 14.89 5.20 20.75
C LYS A 234 15.52 6.24 19.82
N ILE A 235 15.77 5.84 18.57
CA ILE A 235 16.28 6.71 17.51
C ILE A 235 15.22 6.82 16.43
N HIS A 236 14.54 7.97 16.36
CA HIS A 236 13.55 8.26 15.34
C HIS A 236 14.23 8.56 14.00
N SER A 237 13.86 7.83 12.95
CA SER A 237 14.41 7.95 11.62
C SER A 237 13.33 7.80 10.55
N THR A 238 13.72 7.87 9.29
CA THR A 238 12.87 7.60 8.15
C THR A 238 13.28 6.26 7.53
N CYS A 239 12.32 5.44 7.16
CA CYS A 239 12.56 4.22 6.41
C CYS A 239 12.96 4.56 4.97
N SER A 240 14.10 4.06 4.50
CA SER A 240 14.65 4.29 3.16
C SER A 240 14.63 3.06 2.27
N HIS A 241 13.76 2.07 2.55
CA HIS A 241 13.67 0.86 1.72
C HIS A 241 12.89 1.10 0.42
N CYS A 242 11.85 1.93 0.44
CA CYS A 242 11.05 2.30 -0.74
C CYS A 242 10.63 3.77 -0.66
N SER A 243 9.95 4.27 -1.70
CA SER A 243 9.51 5.67 -1.81
C SER A 243 8.47 6.12 -0.77
N ALA A 244 7.95 5.24 0.09
CA ALA A 244 6.99 5.62 1.14
C ALA A 244 7.60 6.55 2.21
N GLY A 245 8.86 6.35 2.59
CA GLY A 245 9.52 7.16 3.61
C GLY A 245 8.81 7.09 4.97
N CYS A 246 8.44 5.89 5.45
CA CYS A 246 7.70 5.72 6.70
C CYS A 246 8.48 6.24 7.92
N LEU A 247 7.77 6.75 8.93
CA LEU A 247 8.38 7.05 10.23
C LEU A 247 8.68 5.74 10.97
N ILE A 248 9.92 5.56 11.35
CA ILE A 248 10.39 4.42 12.14
C ILE A 248 11.16 4.89 13.37
N SER A 249 11.22 4.02 14.39
CA SER A 249 12.05 4.19 15.58
C SER A 249 12.86 2.92 15.78
N TYR A 250 14.17 3.06 15.74
CA TYR A 250 15.09 2.00 16.12
C TYR A 250 15.22 1.95 17.64
N ASP A 251 15.06 0.78 18.23
CA ASP A 251 15.37 0.50 19.62
C ASP A 251 16.77 -0.12 19.70
N VAL A 252 17.75 0.66 20.18
CA VAL A 252 19.18 0.36 20.13
C VAL A 252 19.76 0.27 21.54
N ARG A 253 20.62 -0.70 21.80
CA ARG A 253 21.49 -0.74 22.97
C ARG A 253 22.92 -0.49 22.56
N HIS A 254 23.57 0.49 23.19
CA HIS A 254 24.97 0.81 23.00
C HIS A 254 25.81 0.13 24.10
N PHE A 255 26.84 -0.61 23.69
CA PHE A 255 27.70 -1.42 24.58
C PHE A 255 29.08 -0.79 24.80
N ASP A 256 29.19 0.52 24.80
CA ASP A 256 30.48 1.26 24.85
C ASP A 256 31.40 0.86 26.03
N THR A 257 30.85 0.29 27.12
CA THR A 257 31.62 -0.09 28.32
C THR A 257 32.09 -1.54 28.34
N LEU A 258 31.60 -2.40 27.47
CA LEU A 258 31.88 -3.85 27.46
C LEU A 258 32.64 -4.31 26.22
N GLY A 259 33.00 -3.40 25.30
CA GLY A 259 33.64 -3.75 24.03
C GLY A 259 32.78 -4.54 23.07
N GLU A 260 31.47 -4.61 23.29
CA GLU A 260 30.50 -5.20 22.38
C GLU A 260 30.01 -4.16 21.37
N GLU A 261 29.71 -4.60 20.14
CA GLU A 261 29.14 -3.74 19.09
C GLU A 261 27.72 -3.31 19.47
N SER A 262 27.37 -2.05 19.21
CA SER A 262 25.99 -1.54 19.35
C SER A 262 25.04 -2.34 18.48
N LYS A 263 23.82 -2.66 18.99
CA LYS A 263 22.87 -3.54 18.31
C LYS A 263 21.47 -2.95 18.30
N ILE A 264 20.81 -3.06 17.13
CA ILE A 264 19.36 -2.82 17.00
C ILE A 264 18.63 -4.09 17.45
N PHE A 265 17.69 -3.93 18.38
CA PHE A 265 16.89 -5.03 18.93
C PHE A 265 15.56 -5.18 18.21
N ARG A 266 14.93 -4.06 17.86
CA ARG A 266 13.66 -4.04 17.12
C ARG A 266 13.45 -2.67 16.46
N VAL A 267 12.51 -2.62 15.52
CA VAL A 267 12.04 -1.39 14.88
C VAL A 267 10.55 -1.21 15.20
N LEU A 268 10.20 -0.03 15.69
CA LEU A 268 8.83 0.37 15.98
C LEU A 268 8.38 1.43 14.97
N ASN A 269 7.06 1.64 14.88
CA ASN A 269 6.44 2.72 14.13
C ASN A 269 5.46 3.49 15.00
N ASP A 270 5.05 4.66 14.54
CA ASP A 270 3.91 5.35 15.11
C ASP A 270 2.60 4.76 14.55
N PHE A 271 2.16 3.65 15.16
CA PHE A 271 1.01 2.88 14.69
C PHE A 271 -0.32 3.63 14.81
N TYR A 272 -0.37 4.77 15.49
CA TYR A 272 -1.55 5.65 15.50
C TYR A 272 -1.71 6.43 14.19
N HIS A 273 -0.64 6.57 13.41
CA HIS A 273 -0.63 7.31 12.15
C HIS A 273 -0.58 6.37 10.94
N ASN A 274 0.45 5.54 10.83
CA ASN A 274 0.60 4.67 9.67
C ASN A 274 1.20 3.31 10.05
N PRO A 275 0.69 2.20 9.46
CA PRO A 275 1.37 0.92 9.51
C PRO A 275 2.66 0.96 8.69
N ILE A 276 3.58 0.03 8.95
CA ILE A 276 4.77 -0.22 8.14
C ILE A 276 4.81 -1.67 7.64
N CYS A 277 5.55 -1.91 6.56
CA CYS A 277 5.72 -3.25 6.00
C CYS A 277 6.85 -4.04 6.70
N GLY A 278 7.00 -5.32 6.33
CA GLY A 278 8.04 -6.19 6.86
C GLY A 278 9.46 -5.70 6.64
N ALA A 279 9.76 -5.05 5.50
CA ALA A 279 11.09 -4.46 5.25
C ALA A 279 11.40 -3.37 6.28
N GLY A 280 10.49 -2.40 6.47
CA GLY A 280 10.68 -1.33 7.45
C GLY A 280 10.80 -1.86 8.89
N ARG A 281 10.16 -2.99 9.20
CA ARG A 281 10.16 -3.58 10.55
C ARG A 281 11.32 -4.50 10.84
N PHE A 282 11.74 -5.32 9.87
CA PHE A 282 12.63 -6.46 10.13
C PHE A 282 13.97 -6.40 9.39
N ALA A 283 14.12 -5.61 8.31
CA ALA A 283 15.37 -5.51 7.58
C ALA A 283 16.42 -4.63 8.29
N PHE A 284 16.51 -4.72 9.61
CA PHE A 284 17.51 -4.03 10.42
C PHE A 284 18.74 -4.90 10.76
N ASP A 285 18.74 -6.15 10.34
CA ASP A 285 19.77 -7.16 10.62
C ASP A 285 21.00 -7.06 9.72
N VAL A 286 21.09 -6.03 8.87
CA VAL A 286 22.21 -5.78 7.97
C VAL A 286 22.95 -4.50 8.34
N SER A 287 24.30 -4.54 8.28
CA SER A 287 25.16 -3.38 8.50
C SER A 287 26.41 -3.49 7.63
N SER A 288 27.08 -2.36 7.41
CA SER A 288 28.41 -2.32 6.82
C SER A 288 29.49 -2.28 7.89
N SER A 289 30.62 -2.94 7.63
CA SER A 289 31.80 -2.92 8.50
C SER A 289 33.04 -2.69 7.65
N PRO A 290 33.76 -1.58 7.83
CA PRO A 290 34.96 -1.33 7.08
C PRO A 290 36.02 -2.41 7.40
N LYS A 291 36.43 -3.19 6.39
CA LYS A 291 37.50 -4.17 6.51
C LYS A 291 38.81 -3.54 6.01
N GLY A 292 39.68 -3.17 6.95
CA GLY A 292 40.99 -2.58 6.60
C GLY A 292 40.93 -1.07 6.31
N SER A 293 42.03 -0.50 5.89
CA SER A 293 42.09 0.89 5.43
C SER A 293 41.44 0.98 4.06
N ALA A 294 40.21 1.55 3.97
CA ALA A 294 39.61 1.91 2.69
C ALA A 294 40.59 2.84 1.92
N ASN A 295 40.90 2.50 0.68
CA ASN A 295 41.86 3.28 -0.11
C ASN A 295 41.11 4.43 -0.82
N LEU A 296 40.97 5.57 -0.13
CA LEU A 296 40.39 6.80 -0.69
C LEU A 296 40.99 7.18 -2.05
N LYS A 297 42.33 6.98 -2.21
CA LYS A 297 43.02 7.30 -3.48
C LYS A 297 42.56 6.41 -4.64
N GLU A 298 42.26 5.15 -4.40
CA GLU A 298 41.76 4.24 -5.43
C GLU A 298 40.34 4.68 -5.85
N ALA A 299 39.44 4.99 -4.91
CA ALA A 299 38.12 5.51 -5.20
C ALA A 299 38.17 6.85 -5.96
N GLN A 300 39.05 7.78 -5.53
CA GLN A 300 39.28 9.04 -6.22
C GLN A 300 39.86 8.87 -7.62
N ASN A 301 40.79 7.94 -7.83
CA ASN A 301 41.34 7.65 -9.16
C ASN A 301 40.29 7.00 -10.08
N ALA A 302 39.46 6.08 -9.55
CA ALA A 302 38.40 5.47 -10.31
C ALA A 302 37.39 6.54 -10.81
N LEU A 303 37.02 7.51 -9.96
CA LEU A 303 36.15 8.62 -10.34
C LEU A 303 36.78 9.60 -11.36
N LYS A 304 38.13 9.79 -11.32
CA LYS A 304 38.82 10.61 -12.32
C LYS A 304 38.90 9.98 -13.70
N GLU A 305 38.90 8.66 -13.74
CA GLU A 305 39.12 7.88 -14.95
C GLU A 305 37.80 7.32 -15.55
N CYS A 306 36.67 7.49 -14.87
CA CYS A 306 35.41 6.96 -15.36
C CYS A 306 34.77 7.88 -16.42
N GLU A 307 34.02 7.27 -17.33
CA GLU A 307 33.22 7.97 -18.33
C GLU A 307 31.79 8.17 -17.83
N ALA A 308 31.35 7.30 -16.89
CA ALA A 308 30.06 7.41 -16.26
C ALA A 308 30.06 6.95 -14.80
N VAL A 309 29.14 7.50 -14.02
CA VAL A 309 28.82 7.08 -12.65
C VAL A 309 27.42 6.52 -12.62
N ARG A 310 27.27 5.24 -12.28
CA ARG A 310 25.94 4.63 -12.03
C ARG A 310 25.59 4.77 -10.56
N ILE A 311 24.43 5.33 -10.26
CA ILE A 311 23.96 5.58 -8.89
C ILE A 311 22.79 4.68 -8.51
N GLY A 312 22.71 4.23 -7.26
CA GLY A 312 21.58 3.50 -6.69
C GLY A 312 20.37 4.41 -6.44
N GLY A 313 19.18 3.81 -6.38
CA GLY A 313 17.93 4.54 -6.08
C GLY A 313 17.74 4.84 -4.59
N ASP A 314 18.64 4.39 -3.74
CA ASP A 314 18.67 4.53 -2.28
C ASP A 314 19.74 5.50 -1.77
N ILE A 315 20.40 6.26 -2.66
CA ILE A 315 21.30 7.36 -2.27
C ILE A 315 20.51 8.50 -1.60
N THR A 316 21.15 9.25 -0.70
CA THR A 316 20.54 10.44 -0.09
C THR A 316 20.51 11.64 -1.05
N ASN A 317 19.75 12.67 -0.71
CA ASN A 317 19.74 13.93 -1.46
C ASN A 317 21.13 14.59 -1.43
N GLU A 318 21.83 14.47 -0.31
CA GLU A 318 23.17 14.99 -0.11
C GLU A 318 24.21 14.23 -0.96
N GLU A 319 24.14 12.89 -0.99
CA GLU A 319 24.97 12.07 -1.89
C GLU A 319 24.71 12.44 -3.37
N ALA A 320 23.43 12.55 -3.77
CA ALA A 320 23.05 12.97 -5.12
C ALA A 320 23.60 14.37 -5.47
N PHE A 321 23.53 15.30 -4.53
CA PHE A 321 24.06 16.66 -4.69
C PHE A 321 25.58 16.66 -4.89
N LEU A 322 26.32 15.92 -4.09
CA LEU A 322 27.77 15.80 -4.24
C LEU A 322 28.17 15.15 -5.57
N ILE A 323 27.45 14.10 -6.01
CA ILE A 323 27.68 13.45 -7.30
C ILE A 323 27.40 14.41 -8.46
N GLU A 324 26.32 15.20 -8.41
CA GLU A 324 26.00 16.20 -9.43
C GLU A 324 27.06 17.32 -9.49
N ARG A 325 27.60 17.73 -8.35
CA ARG A 325 28.74 18.68 -8.32
C ARG A 325 29.98 18.07 -8.96
N LEU A 326 30.33 16.82 -8.63
CA LEU A 326 31.46 16.11 -9.27
C LEU A 326 31.28 15.96 -10.77
N ARG A 327 30.06 15.67 -11.25
CA ARG A 327 29.73 15.60 -12.67
C ARG A 327 30.11 16.90 -13.41
N LYS A 328 29.78 18.04 -12.81
CA LYS A 328 30.12 19.36 -13.39
C LYS A 328 31.61 19.65 -13.44
N GLU A 329 32.40 19.04 -12.55
CA GLU A 329 33.86 19.23 -12.50
C GLU A 329 34.64 18.23 -13.37
N LEU A 330 34.17 16.98 -13.45
CA LEU A 330 34.87 15.88 -14.12
C LEU A 330 34.25 15.48 -15.48
N ASP A 331 33.09 16.04 -15.82
CA ASP A 331 32.37 15.87 -17.11
C ASP A 331 32.02 14.40 -17.44
N PHE A 332 31.60 13.61 -16.42
CA PHE A 332 31.08 12.26 -16.62
C PHE A 332 29.55 12.24 -16.73
N LYS A 333 28.98 11.13 -17.24
CA LYS A 333 27.52 10.91 -17.28
C LYS A 333 27.03 10.30 -15.96
N ILE A 334 25.79 10.62 -15.54
CA ILE A 334 25.13 9.94 -14.40
C ILE A 334 24.06 9.00 -14.91
N TYR A 335 24.17 7.73 -14.55
CA TYR A 335 23.23 6.67 -14.90
C TYR A 335 22.40 6.20 -13.70
N ASN A 336 21.11 6.21 -13.85
CA ASN A 336 20.11 5.47 -13.10
C ASN A 336 18.87 5.37 -14.00
N GLN A 337 18.70 4.26 -14.70
CA GLN A 337 17.71 4.14 -15.77
C GLN A 337 16.27 4.35 -15.28
N GLU A 338 15.93 3.88 -14.08
CA GLU A 338 14.59 4.05 -13.49
C GLU A 338 14.32 5.52 -13.15
N ALA A 339 15.26 6.18 -12.47
CA ALA A 339 15.15 7.60 -12.13
C ALA A 339 15.19 8.49 -13.39
N TYR A 340 15.96 8.13 -14.42
CA TYR A 340 15.99 8.83 -15.72
C TYR A 340 14.59 8.80 -16.39
N ARG A 341 14.01 7.62 -16.55
CA ARG A 341 12.65 7.47 -17.12
C ARG A 341 11.61 8.26 -16.32
N PHE A 342 11.69 8.19 -14.99
CA PHE A 342 10.83 8.96 -14.12
C PHE A 342 11.04 10.47 -14.27
N GLN A 343 12.29 10.95 -14.37
CA GLN A 343 12.63 12.37 -14.62
C GLN A 343 12.06 12.85 -15.94
N GLN A 344 12.24 12.10 -17.05
CA GLN A 344 11.69 12.46 -18.35
C GLN A 344 10.16 12.52 -18.31
N PHE A 345 9.52 11.58 -17.61
CA PHE A 345 8.08 11.57 -17.41
C PHE A 345 7.60 12.82 -16.65
N LEU A 346 8.29 13.21 -15.57
CA LEU A 346 7.95 14.40 -14.78
C LEU A 346 8.14 15.71 -15.58
N LYS A 347 9.14 15.81 -16.44
CA LYS A 347 9.36 16.96 -17.33
C LYS A 347 8.16 17.22 -18.25
N VAL A 348 7.50 16.15 -18.71
CA VAL A 348 6.32 16.22 -19.58
C VAL A 348 5.03 16.44 -18.79
N LEU A 349 4.88 15.73 -17.66
CA LEU A 349 3.71 15.86 -16.79
C LEU A 349 3.59 17.28 -16.22
N GLY A 350 4.72 17.88 -15.81
CA GLY A 350 4.77 19.21 -15.23
C GLY A 350 4.26 19.24 -13.78
N GLU A 351 3.82 20.43 -13.35
CA GLU A 351 3.31 20.64 -12.00
C GLU A 351 1.94 19.98 -11.83
N VAL A 352 1.88 18.96 -10.96
CA VAL A 352 0.65 18.32 -10.53
C VAL A 352 0.62 18.29 -9.01
N LYS A 353 -0.52 18.65 -8.43
CA LYS A 353 -0.70 18.56 -6.98
C LYS A 353 -0.53 17.11 -6.54
N ARG A 354 0.46 16.87 -5.66
CA ARG A 354 0.69 15.54 -5.04
C ARG A 354 -0.18 15.38 -3.81
N PRO A 355 -1.18 14.48 -3.82
CA PRO A 355 -1.96 14.18 -2.63
C PRO A 355 -1.09 13.44 -1.60
N ASN A 356 -1.40 13.64 -0.32
CA ASN A 356 -0.78 12.88 0.74
C ASN A 356 -1.49 11.52 0.96
N ILE A 357 -0.87 10.65 1.74
CA ILE A 357 -1.41 9.30 2.06
C ILE A 357 -2.79 9.38 2.75
N GLU A 358 -3.05 10.40 3.56
CA GLU A 358 -4.36 10.58 4.21
C GLU A 358 -5.47 10.89 3.19
N GLU A 359 -5.15 11.54 2.07
CA GLU A 359 -6.11 11.79 1.00
C GLU A 359 -6.54 10.50 0.29
N ILE A 360 -5.67 9.47 0.23
CA ILE A 360 -6.07 8.13 -0.24
C ILE A 360 -7.14 7.54 0.68
N LYS A 361 -6.91 7.60 2.00
CA LYS A 361 -7.84 7.05 3.01
C LYS A 361 -9.23 7.69 2.95
N THR A 362 -9.33 8.93 2.49
CA THR A 362 -10.59 9.68 2.38
C THR A 362 -11.25 9.60 1.01
N SER A 363 -10.61 8.97 0.01
CA SER A 363 -11.19 8.79 -1.33
C SER A 363 -12.39 7.84 -1.29
N ASN A 364 -13.28 7.95 -2.29
CA ASN A 364 -14.41 7.03 -2.47
C ASN A 364 -14.30 6.16 -3.75
N LEU A 365 -13.35 6.49 -4.62
CA LEU A 365 -12.93 5.64 -5.74
C LEU A 365 -11.41 5.74 -5.91
N VAL A 366 -10.74 4.60 -5.92
CA VAL A 366 -9.32 4.50 -6.28
C VAL A 366 -9.20 3.70 -7.57
N VAL A 367 -8.45 4.22 -8.52
CA VAL A 367 -8.07 3.53 -9.76
C VAL A 367 -6.56 3.36 -9.74
N THR A 368 -6.04 2.17 -10.06
CA THR A 368 -4.59 1.95 -10.22
C THR A 368 -4.28 1.50 -11.64
N ILE A 369 -3.19 1.98 -12.22
CA ILE A 369 -2.72 1.65 -13.57
C ILE A 369 -1.20 1.48 -13.59
N GLY A 370 -0.72 0.43 -14.26
CA GLY A 370 0.70 0.12 -14.39
C GLY A 370 1.42 -0.03 -13.05
N SER A 371 0.74 -0.67 -12.08
CA SER A 371 1.23 -0.81 -10.71
C SER A 371 0.95 -2.19 -10.13
N SER A 372 2.02 -2.86 -9.72
CA SER A 372 1.95 -3.98 -8.77
C SER A 372 2.07 -3.44 -7.34
N ILE A 373 1.02 -2.76 -6.89
CA ILE A 373 1.01 -1.93 -5.67
C ILE A 373 1.48 -2.67 -4.41
N LYS A 374 1.28 -4.00 -4.38
CA LYS A 374 1.71 -4.88 -3.29
C LYS A 374 3.24 -4.84 -3.11
N THR A 375 3.99 -4.81 -4.19
CA THR A 375 5.45 -4.88 -4.20
C THR A 375 6.13 -3.52 -4.33
N GLU A 376 5.46 -2.52 -4.93
CA GLU A 376 6.03 -1.19 -5.14
C GLU A 376 5.96 -0.31 -3.89
N ASN A 377 4.76 -0.19 -3.30
CA ASN A 377 4.55 0.70 -2.15
C ASN A 377 3.47 0.15 -1.20
N PRO A 378 3.86 -0.65 -0.20
CA PRO A 378 2.92 -1.23 0.76
C PRO A 378 2.09 -0.19 1.53
N LEU A 379 2.63 1.02 1.79
CA LEU A 379 1.89 2.07 2.50
C LEU A 379 0.70 2.59 1.68
N VAL A 380 0.87 2.75 0.37
CA VAL A 380 -0.24 3.11 -0.54
C VAL A 380 -1.30 2.00 -0.54
N ARG A 381 -0.89 0.73 -0.62
CA ARG A 381 -1.81 -0.42 -0.51
C ARG A 381 -2.61 -0.39 0.79
N TYR A 382 -1.94 -0.13 1.93
CA TYR A 382 -2.61 -0.05 3.24
C TYR A 382 -3.61 1.11 3.31
N ALA A 383 -3.26 2.27 2.73
CA ALA A 383 -4.16 3.41 2.65
C ALA A 383 -5.40 3.12 1.79
N ILE A 384 -5.23 2.42 0.65
CA ILE A 384 -6.35 1.95 -0.19
C ILE A 384 -7.24 0.99 0.60
N ASN A 385 -6.68 -0.03 1.27
CA ASN A 385 -7.45 -0.95 2.10
C ASN A 385 -8.25 -0.21 3.17
N ASN A 386 -7.64 0.79 3.82
CA ASN A 386 -8.29 1.61 4.82
C ASN A 386 -9.50 2.37 4.23
N ALA A 387 -9.35 2.99 3.03
CA ALA A 387 -10.44 3.64 2.31
C ALA A 387 -11.60 2.65 2.02
N LEU A 388 -11.28 1.44 1.55
CA LEU A 388 -12.27 0.40 1.26
C LEU A 388 -13.05 -0.04 2.51
N LYS A 389 -12.37 -0.22 3.65
CA LYS A 389 -12.96 -0.74 4.89
C LYS A 389 -13.74 0.33 5.66
N LEU A 390 -13.21 1.54 5.79
CA LEU A 390 -13.80 2.59 6.63
C LEU A 390 -14.68 3.57 5.86
N ASN A 391 -14.28 3.96 4.65
CA ASN A 391 -15.04 4.92 3.82
C ASN A 391 -15.90 4.27 2.74
N LYS A 392 -15.96 2.93 2.68
CA LYS A 392 -16.73 2.18 1.67
C LYS A 392 -16.34 2.57 0.23
N ALA A 393 -15.06 2.89 0.01
CA ALA A 393 -14.53 3.18 -1.30
C ALA A 393 -14.65 1.98 -2.25
N SER A 394 -14.54 2.24 -3.54
CA SER A 394 -14.36 1.21 -4.56
C SER A 394 -12.92 1.24 -5.08
N LEU A 395 -12.41 0.07 -5.51
CA LEU A 395 -11.10 -0.07 -6.15
C LEU A 395 -11.28 -0.64 -7.56
N ILE A 396 -10.61 -0.02 -8.53
CA ILE A 396 -10.42 -0.54 -9.88
C ILE A 396 -8.91 -0.70 -10.08
N ALA A 397 -8.42 -1.93 -10.07
CA ALA A 397 -7.00 -2.23 -10.33
C ALA A 397 -6.85 -2.75 -11.76
N MET A 398 -6.14 -1.98 -12.61
CA MET A 398 -5.87 -2.31 -14.00
C MET A 398 -4.43 -2.75 -14.16
N HIS A 399 -4.19 -4.03 -14.51
CA HIS A 399 -2.86 -4.59 -14.66
C HIS A 399 -2.91 -5.85 -15.54
N PRO A 400 -1.88 -6.15 -16.37
CA PRO A 400 -1.84 -7.38 -17.17
C PRO A 400 -1.87 -8.66 -16.33
N ILE A 401 -1.32 -8.63 -15.12
CA ILE A 401 -1.36 -9.74 -14.16
C ILE A 401 -2.41 -9.46 -13.09
N LYS A 402 -3.33 -10.41 -12.89
CA LYS A 402 -4.36 -10.31 -11.87
C LYS A 402 -3.78 -10.54 -10.47
N ASP A 403 -3.96 -9.59 -9.57
CA ASP A 403 -3.68 -9.74 -8.15
C ASP A 403 -4.93 -10.20 -7.40
N ASN A 404 -4.94 -11.47 -6.96
CA ASN A 404 -6.06 -12.06 -6.24
C ASN A 404 -6.24 -11.48 -4.83
N VAL A 405 -5.17 -10.97 -4.21
CA VAL A 405 -5.27 -10.32 -2.89
C VAL A 405 -6.02 -9.00 -3.03
N LEU A 406 -5.68 -8.18 -4.02
CA LEU A 406 -6.40 -6.94 -4.32
C LEU A 406 -7.85 -7.20 -4.73
N ALA A 407 -8.09 -8.20 -5.57
CA ALA A 407 -9.45 -8.57 -6.02
C ALA A 407 -10.36 -8.98 -4.84
N ASN A 408 -9.80 -9.54 -3.78
CA ASN A 408 -10.54 -10.07 -2.63
C ASN A 408 -10.51 -9.15 -1.39
N LEU A 409 -9.93 -7.94 -1.46
CA LEU A 409 -9.91 -7.00 -0.34
C LEU A 409 -11.32 -6.67 0.15
N CYS A 410 -12.26 -6.43 -0.77
CA CYS A 410 -13.68 -6.26 -0.45
C CYS A 410 -14.57 -6.50 -1.69
N ARG A 411 -15.90 -6.51 -1.50
CA ARG A 411 -16.87 -6.71 -2.60
C ARG A 411 -16.87 -5.60 -3.65
N SER A 412 -16.32 -4.43 -3.33
CA SER A 412 -16.18 -3.28 -4.24
C SER A 412 -14.78 -3.16 -4.84
N SER A 413 -13.96 -4.21 -4.76
CA SER A 413 -12.65 -4.30 -5.41
C SER A 413 -12.77 -5.08 -6.71
N PHE A 414 -12.28 -4.49 -7.81
CA PHE A 414 -12.31 -5.09 -9.14
C PHE A 414 -10.89 -5.06 -9.73
N CYS A 415 -10.36 -6.24 -10.05
CA CYS A 415 -9.14 -6.34 -10.86
C CYS A 415 -9.55 -6.57 -12.31
N ILE A 416 -9.02 -5.72 -13.17
CA ILE A 416 -9.25 -5.74 -14.62
C ILE A 416 -7.94 -6.09 -15.28
N THR A 417 -7.87 -7.25 -15.91
CA THR A 417 -6.73 -7.65 -16.71
C THR A 417 -6.85 -7.05 -18.12
N HIS A 418 -5.73 -6.58 -18.64
CA HIS A 418 -5.63 -6.00 -19.97
C HIS A 418 -4.39 -6.53 -20.69
N GLU A 419 -4.31 -6.31 -22.00
CA GLU A 419 -3.12 -6.66 -22.81
C GLU A 419 -1.93 -5.77 -22.40
N VAL A 420 -0.73 -6.30 -22.48
CA VAL A 420 0.50 -5.56 -22.20
C VAL A 420 0.65 -4.39 -23.18
N GLY A 421 0.91 -3.20 -22.67
CA GLY A 421 1.05 -1.98 -23.48
C GLY A 421 -0.29 -1.28 -23.80
N ALA A 422 -1.41 -1.72 -23.19
CA ALA A 422 -2.72 -1.12 -23.38
C ALA A 422 -2.99 0.11 -22.49
N GLU A 423 -2.05 0.50 -21.63
CA GLU A 423 -2.23 1.54 -20.63
C GLU A 423 -2.58 2.91 -21.23
N GLU A 424 -2.03 3.23 -22.43
CA GLU A 424 -2.40 4.42 -23.17
C GLU A 424 -3.89 4.40 -23.59
N ILE A 425 -4.39 3.26 -24.08
CA ILE A 425 -5.80 3.05 -24.47
C ILE A 425 -6.71 3.20 -23.25
N LEU A 426 -6.33 2.61 -22.09
CA LEU A 426 -7.09 2.70 -20.85
C LEU A 426 -7.18 4.14 -20.32
N LEU A 427 -6.11 4.92 -20.44
CA LEU A 427 -6.14 6.34 -20.10
C LEU A 427 -7.06 7.13 -21.03
N GLY A 428 -7.03 6.84 -22.35
CA GLY A 428 -7.99 7.41 -23.30
C GLY A 428 -9.43 7.09 -22.94
N MET A 429 -9.70 5.86 -22.55
CA MET A 429 -11.00 5.45 -22.02
C MET A 429 -11.43 6.32 -20.80
N LEU A 430 -10.54 6.53 -19.84
CA LEU A 430 -10.83 7.38 -18.67
C LEU A 430 -11.09 8.83 -19.06
N LEU A 431 -10.29 9.43 -19.97
CA LEU A 431 -10.54 10.77 -20.51
C LEU A 431 -11.92 10.88 -21.16
N LYS A 432 -12.28 9.89 -22.00
CA LYS A 432 -13.59 9.82 -22.64
C LYS A 432 -14.73 9.73 -21.63
N MET A 433 -14.63 8.86 -20.63
CA MET A 433 -15.62 8.69 -19.58
C MET A 433 -15.83 9.95 -18.74
N LEU A 434 -14.78 10.78 -18.60
CA LEU A 434 -14.82 12.07 -17.89
C LEU A 434 -15.18 13.25 -18.79
N ASN A 435 -15.55 13.00 -20.05
CA ASN A 435 -15.88 14.00 -21.07
C ASN A 435 -14.75 15.05 -21.29
N ILE A 436 -13.50 14.61 -21.25
CA ILE A 436 -12.33 15.46 -21.50
C ILE A 436 -11.96 15.32 -22.97
N GLU A 437 -12.14 16.40 -23.75
CA GLU A 437 -11.77 16.42 -25.16
C GLU A 437 -10.24 16.45 -25.33
N SER A 438 -9.73 15.61 -26.24
CA SER A 438 -8.31 15.52 -26.56
C SER A 438 -8.11 14.92 -27.94
N ALA A 439 -7.05 15.32 -28.66
CA ALA A 439 -6.63 14.69 -29.89
C ALA A 439 -6.29 13.20 -29.72
N ALA A 440 -5.89 12.79 -28.50
CA ALA A 440 -5.68 11.38 -28.17
C ALA A 440 -6.91 10.52 -28.44
N LEU A 441 -8.12 11.04 -28.27
CA LEU A 441 -9.39 10.31 -28.43
C LEU A 441 -9.78 10.04 -29.88
N LYS A 442 -9.10 10.66 -30.87
CA LYS A 442 -9.44 10.49 -32.29
C LYS A 442 -9.45 9.02 -32.72
N SER A 443 -8.37 8.29 -32.43
CA SER A 443 -8.28 6.86 -32.76
C SER A 443 -9.33 6.02 -32.01
N LEU A 444 -9.66 6.38 -30.77
CA LEU A 444 -10.71 5.71 -30.01
C LEU A 444 -12.09 5.95 -30.64
N GLU A 445 -12.40 7.20 -31.04
CA GLU A 445 -13.66 7.54 -31.72
C GLU A 445 -13.75 6.87 -33.09
N ASP A 446 -12.65 6.83 -33.87
CA ASP A 446 -12.59 6.17 -35.17
C ASP A 446 -12.79 4.65 -35.04
N SER A 447 -12.52 4.07 -33.86
CA SER A 447 -12.73 2.63 -33.55
C SER A 447 -14.14 2.29 -33.06
N LYS A 448 -15.06 3.26 -33.05
CA LYS A 448 -16.44 3.11 -32.59
C LYS A 448 -17.24 2.16 -33.49
N GLN A 449 -17.93 1.20 -32.86
CA GLN A 449 -18.82 0.27 -33.56
C GLN A 449 -20.10 -0.01 -32.77
N SER A 450 -21.16 -0.41 -33.49
CA SER A 450 -22.42 -0.83 -32.91
C SER A 450 -22.46 -2.34 -32.76
N VAL A 451 -22.72 -2.83 -31.57
CA VAL A 451 -22.91 -4.26 -31.26
C VAL A 451 -24.32 -4.50 -30.73
N VAL A 452 -24.85 -5.70 -30.93
CA VAL A 452 -26.17 -6.09 -30.44
C VAL A 452 -26.16 -6.05 -28.88
N ASP A 453 -27.16 -5.40 -28.28
CA ASP A 453 -27.38 -5.46 -26.85
C ASP A 453 -28.14 -6.74 -26.49
N GLU A 454 -27.40 -7.82 -26.22
CA GLU A 454 -27.99 -9.12 -25.88
C GLU A 454 -28.89 -9.10 -24.64
N ALA A 455 -28.61 -8.23 -23.68
CA ALA A 455 -29.40 -8.09 -22.46
C ALA A 455 -30.76 -7.43 -22.75
N ALA A 456 -30.75 -6.37 -23.54
CA ALA A 456 -31.97 -5.70 -24.00
C ALA A 456 -32.76 -6.59 -24.96
N LEU A 457 -32.07 -7.37 -25.81
CA LEU A 457 -32.71 -8.33 -26.71
C LEU A 457 -33.40 -9.45 -25.94
N LYS A 458 -32.75 -10.05 -24.94
CA LYS A 458 -33.39 -11.05 -24.05
C LYS A 458 -34.57 -10.49 -23.27
N ALA A 459 -34.47 -9.26 -22.78
CA ALA A 459 -35.56 -8.60 -22.08
C ALA A 459 -36.77 -8.39 -23.01
N LEU A 460 -36.56 -7.95 -24.25
CA LEU A 460 -37.60 -7.85 -25.28
C LEU A 460 -38.21 -9.21 -25.64
N GLU A 461 -37.40 -10.26 -25.74
CA GLU A 461 -37.88 -11.64 -25.97
C GLU A 461 -38.70 -12.15 -24.81
N GLU A 462 -38.32 -11.90 -23.56
CA GLU A 462 -39.10 -12.25 -22.36
C GLU A 462 -40.43 -11.47 -22.26
N GLU A 463 -40.41 -10.16 -22.56
CA GLU A 463 -41.63 -9.35 -22.62
C GLU A 463 -42.59 -9.86 -23.69
N ARG A 464 -42.06 -10.17 -24.87
CA ARG A 464 -42.85 -10.75 -25.98
C ARG A 464 -43.42 -12.11 -25.61
N LYS A 465 -42.65 -12.96 -24.90
CA LYS A 465 -43.14 -14.26 -24.43
C LYS A 465 -44.27 -14.09 -23.42
N LYS A 466 -44.15 -13.15 -22.48
CA LYS A 466 -45.20 -12.80 -21.52
C LYS A 466 -46.44 -12.24 -22.17
N ALA A 467 -46.28 -11.37 -23.18
CA ALA A 467 -47.41 -10.83 -23.95
C ALA A 467 -48.14 -11.92 -24.75
N LEU A 468 -47.43 -12.88 -25.37
CA LEU A 468 -48.01 -14.04 -26.03
C LEU A 468 -48.76 -14.95 -25.05
N GLU A 469 -48.16 -15.25 -23.88
CA GLU A 469 -48.81 -16.05 -22.84
C GLU A 469 -50.09 -15.35 -22.28
N GLN A 470 -50.10 -14.02 -22.20
CA GLN A 470 -51.32 -13.25 -21.80
C GLN A 470 -52.39 -13.23 -22.90
N ALA A 471 -52.00 -13.17 -24.16
CA ALA A 471 -52.91 -13.26 -25.31
C ALA A 471 -53.54 -14.65 -25.42
N GLU A 472 -52.78 -15.73 -25.19
CA GLU A 472 -53.29 -17.10 -25.18
C GLU A 472 -54.26 -17.35 -23.99
N GLN A 473 -53.99 -16.76 -22.80
CA GLN A 473 -54.91 -16.82 -21.65
C GLN A 473 -56.16 -15.98 -21.85
N GLY A 474 -56.09 -14.91 -22.63
CA GLY A 474 -57.26 -14.07 -23.00
C GLY A 474 -58.22 -14.77 -23.98
N CYS A 475 -57.74 -15.67 -24.87
CA CYS A 475 -58.54 -16.48 -25.78
C CYS A 475 -59.27 -17.65 -25.09
N SER A 476 -58.74 -18.15 -23.96
CA SER A 476 -59.33 -19.28 -23.23
C SER A 476 -60.50 -18.89 -22.27
N ILE A 477 -60.81 -17.61 -22.11
CA ILE A 477 -61.94 -17.13 -21.27
C ILE A 477 -63.21 -16.89 -22.09
N GLY A 478 -63.14 -17.01 -23.43
CA GLY A 478 -64.27 -16.81 -24.36
C GLY A 478 -65.16 -18.01 -24.62
N GLU A 479 -64.78 -19.26 -24.20
CA GLU A 479 -65.52 -20.48 -24.55
C GLU A 479 -66.35 -21.13 -23.44
N ASN A 480 -66.63 -20.50 -22.36
CA ASN A 480 -67.51 -21.07 -21.31
C ASN A 480 -68.56 -20.11 -20.78
N LYS A 481 -69.57 -19.74 -21.63
CA LYS A 481 -70.88 -19.31 -21.20
C LYS A 481 -71.82 -19.24 -22.43
N ALA A 482 -72.35 -20.40 -22.85
CA ALA A 482 -73.57 -20.45 -23.63
C ALA A 482 -74.21 -21.83 -23.50
N GLU A 483 -74.94 -22.02 -22.38
CA GLU A 483 -76.05 -23.00 -22.30
C GLU A 483 -77.24 -22.34 -21.57
N ASN A 484 -78.39 -22.52 -22.22
CA ASN A 484 -79.70 -22.25 -21.74
C ASN A 484 -80.36 -20.85 -21.84
N GLN A 485 -81.09 -20.53 -22.90
CA GLN A 485 -82.57 -20.51 -22.78
C GLN A 485 -83.24 -20.38 -24.17
N GLU A 486 -84.30 -21.12 -24.27
CA GLU A 486 -85.16 -21.45 -25.41
C GLU A 486 -86.04 -20.27 -25.93
N GLU A 487 -86.46 -20.44 -27.24
CA GLU A 487 -87.70 -20.00 -27.85
C GLU A 487 -87.96 -18.52 -28.10
N ASP A 488 -88.13 -18.00 -29.35
CA ASP A 488 -89.29 -18.16 -30.22
C ASP A 488 -89.08 -17.45 -31.60
N LYS A 489 -89.73 -18.06 -32.57
CA LYS A 489 -89.97 -17.77 -33.99
C LYS A 489 -89.99 -16.28 -34.47
N THR A 490 -89.54 -15.94 -35.64
CA THR A 490 -90.22 -15.86 -36.92
C THR A 490 -89.36 -15.23 -38.07
N GLU A 491 -89.47 -15.92 -39.22
CA GLU A 491 -89.55 -15.52 -40.64
C GLU A 491 -88.47 -14.51 -41.26
N ALA A 492 -87.77 -15.17 -42.18
CA ALA A 492 -87.53 -14.79 -43.61
C ALA A 492 -87.17 -13.38 -44.00
N THR A 493 -85.94 -13.25 -44.60
CA THR A 493 -85.79 -12.93 -46.04
C THR A 493 -84.28 -12.82 -46.35
N THR A 494 -83.83 -13.65 -47.28
CA THR A 494 -82.61 -13.48 -48.10
C THR A 494 -82.81 -12.29 -49.06
N PRO A 495 -81.75 -11.58 -49.53
CA PRO A 495 -80.73 -12.11 -50.39
C PRO A 495 -79.37 -11.41 -50.38
N LYS A 496 -78.41 -12.20 -51.00
CA LYS A 496 -77.27 -11.81 -51.85
C LYS A 496 -76.03 -11.29 -51.24
N GLU A 497 -75.05 -12.20 -51.32
CA GLU A 497 -73.68 -12.00 -51.89
C GLU A 497 -73.02 -10.61 -51.87
N ASN A 498 -71.93 -10.45 -51.09
CA ASN A 498 -70.71 -9.97 -51.67
C ASN A 498 -69.53 -10.46 -50.79
N GLN A 499 -68.66 -11.25 -51.40
CA GLN A 499 -67.37 -11.65 -50.97
C GLN A 499 -66.51 -10.45 -51.05
N GLU A 500 -66.02 -9.96 -49.91
CA GLU A 500 -64.76 -9.22 -49.88
C GLU A 500 -63.85 -9.90 -48.87
N GLU A 501 -62.81 -10.53 -49.38
CA GLU A 501 -61.69 -11.08 -48.68
C GLU A 501 -60.95 -9.91 -47.97
N ASN A 502 -61.13 -9.73 -46.67
CA ASN A 502 -60.24 -8.90 -45.83
C ASN A 502 -59.01 -9.75 -45.49
N LYS A 503 -58.01 -9.71 -46.40
CA LYS A 503 -56.66 -10.02 -46.02
C LYS A 503 -56.17 -8.95 -45.03
N THR A 504 -56.17 -9.24 -43.74
CA THR A 504 -55.45 -8.49 -42.74
C THR A 504 -53.96 -8.77 -43.03
N GLU A 505 -53.28 -7.85 -43.77
CA GLU A 505 -51.83 -7.80 -43.81
C GLU A 505 -51.31 -7.56 -42.36
N VAL A 506 -50.77 -8.61 -41.79
CA VAL A 506 -49.90 -8.48 -40.58
C VAL A 506 -48.69 -7.72 -41.09
N LYS A 507 -48.62 -6.40 -40.82
CA LYS A 507 -47.42 -5.65 -40.94
C LYS A 507 -46.41 -6.30 -40.05
N GLU A 508 -45.42 -6.98 -40.62
CA GLU A 508 -44.17 -7.29 -39.90
C GLU A 508 -43.54 -5.99 -39.46
N GLU A 509 -43.80 -5.57 -38.22
CA GLU A 509 -42.97 -4.55 -37.59
C GLU A 509 -41.55 -5.09 -37.53
N LYS A 510 -40.66 -4.46 -38.30
CA LYS A 510 -39.24 -4.69 -38.20
C LYS A 510 -38.83 -4.39 -36.77
N ILE A 511 -38.53 -5.41 -35.98
CA ILE A 511 -37.98 -5.28 -34.63
C ILE A 511 -36.61 -4.62 -34.82
N GLU A 512 -36.48 -3.37 -34.39
CA GLU A 512 -35.17 -2.72 -34.26
C GLU A 512 -34.40 -3.50 -33.19
N VAL A 513 -33.37 -4.21 -33.59
CA VAL A 513 -32.48 -4.94 -32.68
C VAL A 513 -31.75 -3.89 -31.82
N PRO A 514 -31.90 -3.91 -30.49
CA PRO A 514 -31.24 -2.93 -29.65
C PRO A 514 -29.72 -3.07 -29.77
N THR A 515 -29.05 -1.94 -29.99
CA THR A 515 -27.61 -1.91 -30.16
C THR A 515 -26.96 -1.01 -29.15
N LYS A 516 -25.77 -1.40 -28.67
CA LYS A 516 -24.89 -0.61 -27.82
C LYS A 516 -23.64 -0.20 -28.58
N THR A 517 -23.02 0.89 -28.14
CA THR A 517 -21.77 1.36 -28.71
C THR A 517 -20.60 0.73 -27.95
N THR A 518 -19.68 0.11 -28.68
CA THR A 518 -18.35 -0.32 -28.18
C THR A 518 -17.24 0.32 -29.02
N TYR A 519 -15.99 0.09 -28.61
CA TYR A 519 -14.80 0.60 -29.27
C TYR A 519 -13.84 -0.55 -29.51
N LEU A 520 -13.47 -0.78 -30.79
CA LEU A 520 -12.57 -1.87 -31.18
C LEU A 520 -11.23 -1.81 -30.43
N LEU A 521 -10.66 -0.61 -30.23
CA LEU A 521 -9.42 -0.45 -29.48
C LEU A 521 -9.53 -0.92 -28.02
N LEU A 522 -10.70 -0.79 -27.37
CA LEU A 522 -10.90 -1.31 -26.03
C LEU A 522 -10.98 -2.84 -26.02
N GLU A 523 -11.57 -3.43 -27.04
CA GLU A 523 -11.61 -4.90 -27.20
C GLU A 523 -10.21 -5.45 -27.47
N GLU A 524 -9.39 -4.76 -28.28
CA GLU A 524 -7.96 -5.08 -28.46
C GLU A 524 -7.18 -5.01 -27.15
N ALA A 525 -7.51 -4.05 -26.27
CA ALA A 525 -6.94 -3.93 -24.94
C ALA A 525 -7.44 -4.99 -23.94
N GLY A 526 -8.40 -5.85 -24.30
CA GLY A 526 -9.01 -6.84 -23.42
C GLY A 526 -10.19 -6.31 -22.60
N ILE A 527 -10.71 -5.10 -22.89
CA ILE A 527 -11.82 -4.46 -22.17
C ILE A 527 -13.13 -4.66 -22.95
N ASN A 528 -14.00 -5.52 -22.42
CA ASN A 528 -15.33 -5.72 -22.98
C ASN A 528 -16.32 -4.62 -22.54
N LEU A 529 -17.48 -4.57 -23.21
CA LEU A 529 -18.50 -3.56 -22.95
C LEU A 529 -19.04 -3.58 -21.53
N GLU A 530 -19.20 -4.75 -20.91
CA GLU A 530 -19.66 -4.87 -19.52
C GLU A 530 -18.69 -4.22 -18.54
N THR A 531 -17.39 -4.46 -18.73
CA THR A 531 -16.32 -3.84 -17.94
C THR A 531 -16.32 -2.32 -18.13
N TYR A 532 -16.46 -1.83 -19.37
CA TYR A 532 -16.56 -0.41 -19.69
C TYR A 532 -17.72 0.26 -18.91
N GLU A 533 -18.94 -0.30 -19.02
CA GLU A 533 -20.14 0.23 -18.33
C GLU A 533 -19.98 0.24 -16.81
N LYS A 534 -19.37 -0.79 -16.25
CA LYS A 534 -19.09 -0.88 -14.83
C LYS A 534 -18.12 0.20 -14.33
N ILE A 535 -17.03 0.43 -15.06
CA ILE A 535 -16.07 1.51 -14.73
C ILE A 535 -16.77 2.87 -14.81
N LEU A 536 -17.55 3.13 -15.89
CA LEU A 536 -18.29 4.36 -16.09
C LEU A 536 -19.26 4.65 -14.94
N ALA A 537 -20.02 3.64 -14.51
CA ALA A 537 -20.96 3.77 -13.39
C ALA A 537 -20.25 4.12 -12.06
N LEU A 538 -19.06 3.56 -11.80
CA LEU A 538 -18.28 3.86 -10.62
C LEU A 538 -17.71 5.29 -10.66
N LEU A 539 -17.20 5.73 -11.81
CA LEU A 539 -16.70 7.09 -12.01
C LEU A 539 -17.80 8.13 -11.82
N GLN A 540 -18.99 7.91 -12.42
CA GLN A 540 -20.15 8.82 -12.29
C GLN A 540 -20.67 8.94 -10.85
N LYS A 541 -20.55 7.87 -10.07
CA LYS A 541 -20.95 7.85 -8.66
C LYS A 541 -19.92 8.51 -7.73
N SER A 542 -18.67 8.63 -8.17
CA SER A 542 -17.58 9.14 -7.37
C SER A 542 -17.52 10.67 -7.37
N ASN A 543 -17.29 11.26 -6.20
CA ASN A 543 -17.03 12.69 -6.03
C ASN A 543 -15.60 12.97 -5.50
N ASN A 544 -14.84 11.93 -5.17
CA ASN A 544 -13.44 12.02 -4.73
C ASN A 544 -12.64 10.83 -5.31
N THR A 545 -12.32 10.93 -6.59
CA THR A 545 -11.55 9.91 -7.33
C THR A 545 -10.06 10.18 -7.25
N LEU A 546 -9.30 9.11 -7.03
CA LEU A 546 -7.85 9.12 -6.99
C LEU A 546 -7.32 8.09 -7.98
N LEU A 547 -6.35 8.50 -8.83
CA LEU A 547 -5.63 7.64 -9.76
C LEU A 547 -4.21 7.42 -9.25
N VAL A 548 -3.84 6.17 -9.01
CA VAL A 548 -2.48 5.74 -8.67
C VAL A 548 -1.79 5.26 -9.93
N VAL A 549 -0.68 5.89 -10.27
CA VAL A 549 0.17 5.57 -11.43
C VAL A 549 1.41 4.87 -10.91
N GLY A 550 1.62 3.64 -11.36
CA GLY A 550 2.75 2.81 -10.94
C GLY A 550 4.01 3.04 -11.74
N GLU A 551 5.08 2.42 -11.28
CA GLU A 551 6.42 2.60 -11.86
C GLU A 551 6.56 2.04 -13.28
N GLU A 552 5.72 1.07 -13.69
CA GLU A 552 5.74 0.47 -15.02
C GLU A 552 5.41 1.48 -16.14
N ILE A 553 4.61 2.49 -15.82
CA ILE A 553 4.22 3.55 -16.76
C ILE A 553 5.42 4.36 -17.25
N TYR A 554 6.44 4.54 -16.42
CA TYR A 554 7.63 5.32 -16.80
C TYR A 554 8.50 4.61 -17.84
N SER A 555 8.41 3.28 -17.91
CA SER A 555 9.08 2.44 -18.92
C SER A 555 8.22 2.13 -20.14
N HIS A 556 6.96 2.58 -20.18
CA HIS A 556 6.04 2.33 -21.27
C HIS A 556 6.51 2.98 -22.59
N LYS A 557 6.38 2.31 -23.74
CA LYS A 557 6.80 2.86 -25.07
C LYS A 557 6.14 4.21 -25.39
N GLN A 558 4.95 4.48 -24.86
CA GLN A 558 4.20 5.73 -25.01
C GLN A 558 4.19 6.59 -23.75
N ALA A 559 5.17 6.43 -22.86
CA ALA A 559 5.24 7.15 -21.57
C ALA A 559 5.08 8.68 -21.72
N HIS A 560 5.65 9.24 -22.79
CA HIS A 560 5.55 10.67 -23.09
C HIS A 560 4.09 11.11 -23.36
N ASN A 561 3.34 10.38 -24.19
CA ASN A 561 1.93 10.70 -24.46
C ASN A 561 1.05 10.43 -23.25
N ILE A 562 1.32 9.34 -22.52
CA ILE A 562 0.65 9.03 -21.25
C ILE A 562 0.83 10.19 -20.24
N ALA A 563 2.04 10.76 -20.11
CA ALA A 563 2.29 11.91 -19.24
C ALA A 563 1.47 13.15 -19.64
N LYS A 564 1.36 13.44 -20.95
CA LYS A 564 0.50 14.52 -21.48
C LYS A 564 -0.98 14.26 -21.13
N MET A 565 -1.46 13.04 -21.31
CA MET A 565 -2.85 12.66 -21.01
C MET A 565 -3.16 12.78 -19.51
N LEU A 566 -2.24 12.36 -18.63
CA LEU A 566 -2.37 12.52 -17.18
C LEU A 566 -2.35 13.99 -16.75
N ARG A 567 -1.51 14.82 -17.38
CA ARG A 567 -1.51 16.26 -17.15
C ARG A 567 -2.86 16.87 -17.52
N LEU A 568 -3.40 16.50 -18.68
CA LEU A 568 -4.73 16.95 -19.13
C LEU A 568 -5.83 16.48 -18.16
N LEU A 569 -5.78 15.23 -17.71
CA LEU A 569 -6.70 14.67 -16.71
C LEU A 569 -6.68 15.51 -15.40
N ALA A 570 -5.49 15.78 -14.87
CA ALA A 570 -5.33 16.55 -13.63
C ALA A 570 -5.81 18.01 -13.75
N GLN A 571 -5.65 18.62 -14.93
CA GLN A 571 -6.07 20.01 -15.16
C GLN A 571 -7.57 20.16 -15.45
N LYS A 572 -8.19 19.16 -16.10
CA LYS A 572 -9.58 19.25 -16.59
C LYS A 572 -10.59 18.48 -15.72
N SER A 573 -10.13 17.76 -14.69
CA SER A 573 -11.01 17.01 -13.80
C SER A 573 -10.64 17.22 -12.32
N ALA A 574 -11.49 16.70 -11.43
CA ALA A 574 -11.20 16.64 -10.00
C ALA A 574 -10.42 15.38 -9.58
N VAL A 575 -9.96 14.57 -10.53
CA VAL A 575 -9.17 13.37 -10.25
C VAL A 575 -7.79 13.77 -9.71
N LYS A 576 -7.43 13.21 -8.57
CA LYS A 576 -6.12 13.41 -7.94
C LYS A 576 -5.16 12.34 -8.41
N LEU A 577 -3.90 12.71 -8.68
CA LEU A 577 -2.87 11.78 -9.15
C LEU A 577 -1.87 11.48 -8.04
N ILE A 578 -1.60 10.20 -7.80
CA ILE A 578 -0.44 9.72 -7.04
C ILE A 578 0.50 9.00 -8.00
N LEU A 579 1.74 9.44 -8.04
CA LEU A 579 2.81 8.81 -8.81
C LEU A 579 3.69 8.03 -7.85
N ILE A 580 3.89 6.74 -8.07
CA ILE A 580 4.80 5.93 -7.24
C ILE A 580 6.22 6.07 -7.80
N PRO A 581 7.16 6.73 -7.09
CA PRO A 581 8.55 6.79 -7.54
C PRO A 581 9.17 5.38 -7.54
N PRO A 582 10.01 5.02 -8.53
CA PRO A 582 10.50 3.64 -8.71
C PRO A 582 11.51 3.18 -7.64
N SER A 583 12.03 4.07 -6.82
CA SER A 583 12.94 3.73 -5.72
C SER A 583 12.82 4.72 -4.56
N ALA A 584 13.51 4.45 -3.46
CA ALA A 584 13.38 5.18 -2.20
C ALA A 584 13.56 6.71 -2.35
N ASN A 585 14.54 7.15 -3.12
CA ASN A 585 14.84 8.56 -3.36
C ASN A 585 14.79 8.97 -4.84
N ALA A 586 14.07 8.23 -5.69
CA ALA A 586 14.01 8.54 -7.12
C ALA A 586 13.53 9.98 -7.40
N LEU A 587 12.63 10.52 -6.58
CA LEU A 587 12.16 11.90 -6.73
C LEU A 587 13.25 12.93 -6.39
N GLY A 588 14.03 12.71 -5.31
CA GLY A 588 15.15 13.55 -4.95
C GLY A 588 16.25 13.50 -6.01
N ILE A 589 16.63 12.32 -6.46
CA ILE A 589 17.60 12.09 -7.53
C ILE A 589 17.16 12.81 -8.82
N ALA A 590 15.92 12.60 -9.25
CA ALA A 590 15.37 13.24 -10.44
C ALA A 590 15.35 14.78 -10.34
N SER A 591 15.20 15.33 -9.12
CA SER A 591 15.19 16.77 -8.87
C SER A 591 16.59 17.40 -8.82
N ILE A 592 17.61 16.63 -8.41
CA ILE A 592 18.99 17.14 -8.18
C ILE A 592 19.89 16.86 -9.37
N CYS A 593 19.87 15.60 -9.91
CA CYS A 593 20.83 15.15 -10.90
C CYS A 593 20.37 15.41 -12.33
N GLU A 594 21.31 15.78 -13.20
CA GLU A 594 21.14 15.70 -14.65
C GLU A 594 21.47 14.28 -15.09
N LEU A 595 20.41 13.47 -15.26
CA LEU A 595 20.52 12.06 -15.60
C LEU A 595 20.64 11.86 -17.12
N SER A 596 21.43 10.87 -17.52
CA SER A 596 21.61 10.42 -18.91
C SER A 596 20.96 9.06 -19.11
N GLU A 597 20.51 8.79 -20.35
CA GLU A 597 20.07 7.46 -20.76
C GLU A 597 21.25 6.49 -20.74
N GLU A 598 21.08 5.33 -20.14
CA GLU A 598 22.13 4.33 -20.02
C GLU A 598 22.41 3.68 -21.36
N ILE A 599 23.67 3.79 -21.83
CA ILE A 599 24.16 3.16 -23.05
C ILE A 599 25.05 1.98 -22.64
N PHE A 600 24.76 0.78 -23.15
CA PHE A 600 25.44 -0.48 -22.74
C PHE A 600 26.76 -0.74 -23.49
N GLU A 601 27.38 0.26 -24.11
CA GLU A 601 28.60 0.10 -24.89
C GLU A 601 29.83 0.58 -24.10
N HIS A 602 30.75 -0.35 -23.79
CA HIS A 602 32.17 -0.24 -23.41
C HIS A 602 32.65 1.00 -22.62
N GLU A 603 31.80 1.64 -21.85
CA GLU A 603 32.16 2.75 -20.97
C GLU A 603 32.75 2.24 -19.65
N LYS A 604 33.75 2.95 -19.11
CA LYS A 604 34.29 2.68 -17.77
C LYS A 604 33.36 3.30 -16.72
N ILE A 605 32.67 2.44 -15.96
CA ILE A 605 31.59 2.85 -15.04
C ILE A 605 32.03 2.69 -13.58
N VAL A 606 31.91 3.73 -12.78
CA VAL A 606 31.95 3.65 -11.32
C VAL A 606 30.53 3.50 -10.78
N GLY A 607 30.28 2.46 -9.98
CA GLY A 607 29.00 2.27 -9.30
C GLY A 607 29.02 2.87 -7.90
N ILE A 608 28.07 3.78 -7.59
CA ILE A 608 27.86 4.29 -6.22
C ILE A 608 26.49 3.77 -5.74
N ARG A 609 26.49 2.90 -4.73
CA ARG A 609 25.34 2.09 -4.28
C ARG A 609 24.71 1.26 -5.42
N ALA A 610 25.46 1.08 -6.49
CA ALA A 610 25.13 0.34 -7.69
C ALA A 610 26.32 -0.48 -8.15
N LYS A 611 26.15 -1.40 -9.11
CA LYS A 611 27.24 -2.16 -9.72
C LYS A 611 27.98 -1.30 -10.74
N GLY A 612 29.33 -1.42 -10.78
CA GLY A 612 30.21 -0.78 -11.75
C GLY A 612 31.48 -1.62 -11.91
N ASP A 613 32.41 -1.17 -12.78
CA ASP A 613 33.77 -1.74 -12.90
C ASP A 613 34.57 -1.50 -11.61
N PHE A 614 34.33 -0.37 -10.97
CA PHE A 614 34.73 -0.08 -9.60
C PHE A 614 33.46 0.20 -8.77
N THR A 615 33.24 -0.56 -7.69
CA THR A 615 32.02 -0.51 -6.91
C THR A 615 32.24 0.15 -5.55
N ILE A 616 31.59 1.28 -5.33
CA ILE A 616 31.50 2.03 -4.07
C ILE A 616 30.11 1.78 -3.46
N ASN A 617 30.00 0.88 -2.47
CA ASN A 617 28.69 0.46 -1.96
C ASN A 617 28.77 -0.01 -0.50
N SER A 618 27.61 -0.18 0.14
CA SER A 618 27.52 -0.90 1.41
C SER A 618 27.82 -2.39 1.20
N ASP A 619 28.54 -2.99 2.12
CA ASP A 619 28.77 -4.44 2.08
C ASP A 619 27.55 -5.23 2.54
N ASN A 620 26.63 -4.59 3.29
CA ASN A 620 25.37 -5.15 3.81
C ASN A 620 25.61 -6.54 4.41
N ARG A 621 26.54 -6.63 5.31
CA ARG A 621 26.84 -7.84 6.08
C ARG A 621 25.68 -8.15 7.01
N VAL A 622 25.21 -9.38 7.00
CA VAL A 622 24.28 -9.87 8.02
C VAL A 622 25.04 -9.98 9.35
N PHE A 623 24.43 -9.58 10.46
CA PHE A 623 25.09 -9.58 11.76
C PHE A 623 25.77 -10.92 12.06
N GLY A 624 27.05 -10.86 12.40
CA GLY A 624 27.88 -12.04 12.74
C GLY A 624 28.34 -12.90 11.55
N LYS A 625 27.97 -12.54 10.30
CA LYS A 625 28.41 -13.26 9.08
C LYS A 625 29.31 -12.41 8.20
N ASP A 626 30.14 -13.06 7.40
CA ASP A 626 30.99 -12.36 6.44
C ASP A 626 30.17 -11.75 5.29
N ALA A 627 30.69 -10.64 4.71
CA ALA A 627 30.11 -10.01 3.53
C ALA A 627 30.07 -11.00 2.35
N VAL A 628 28.96 -11.02 1.64
CA VAL A 628 28.71 -11.92 0.50
C VAL A 628 29.09 -11.26 -0.84
N SER A 629 29.08 -9.91 -0.93
CA SER A 629 29.38 -9.17 -2.17
C SER A 629 30.78 -8.58 -2.16
N LYS A 630 31.44 -8.64 -3.32
CA LYS A 630 32.71 -7.94 -3.55
C LYS A 630 32.37 -6.46 -3.78
N VAL A 631 32.87 -5.60 -2.88
CA VAL A 631 32.78 -4.14 -2.95
C VAL A 631 34.21 -3.62 -2.87
N ASP A 632 34.59 -2.68 -3.77
CA ASP A 632 35.95 -2.12 -3.81
C ASP A 632 36.12 -1.04 -2.74
N PHE A 633 35.10 -0.25 -2.45
CA PHE A 633 35.08 0.75 -1.38
C PHE A 633 33.76 0.67 -0.60
N ILE A 634 33.84 0.52 0.73
CA ILE A 634 32.68 0.25 1.58
C ILE A 634 32.11 1.56 2.13
N LEU A 635 30.79 1.78 1.88
CA LEU A 635 29.97 2.85 2.42
C LEU A 635 29.08 2.37 3.58
N PRO A 636 28.49 3.30 4.39
CA PRO A 636 27.52 2.95 5.42
C PRO A 636 26.26 2.28 4.81
N SER A 637 25.67 1.33 5.54
CA SER A 637 24.41 0.67 5.19
C SER A 637 23.21 1.55 5.56
N LEU A 638 21.97 1.16 5.17
CA LEU A 638 20.76 1.98 5.36
C LEU A 638 20.49 2.39 6.81
N ASN A 639 20.78 1.53 7.79
CA ASN A 639 20.62 1.82 9.22
C ASN A 639 21.81 2.56 9.86
N GLN A 640 22.84 2.85 9.07
CA GLN A 640 24.03 3.65 9.42
C GLN A 640 24.09 4.96 8.61
N LEU A 641 23.14 5.17 7.69
CA LEU A 641 23.13 6.29 6.76
C LEU A 641 22.57 7.56 7.41
N GLU A 642 23.19 8.70 7.13
CA GLU A 642 22.77 10.02 7.55
C GLU A 642 22.51 10.90 6.32
N GLY A 643 21.53 11.80 6.38
CA GLY A 643 21.14 12.68 5.29
C GLY A 643 19.63 12.76 5.12
N THR A 644 19.15 13.05 3.91
CA THR A 644 17.71 13.17 3.63
C THR A 644 17.30 12.36 2.40
N ILE A 645 16.01 11.97 2.34
CA ILE A 645 15.37 11.44 1.13
C ILE A 645 14.11 12.21 0.82
N THR A 646 13.68 12.20 -0.45
CA THR A 646 12.43 12.83 -0.89
C THR A 646 11.40 11.75 -1.23
N ASN A 647 10.36 11.62 -0.40
CA ASN A 647 9.37 10.55 -0.50
C ASN A 647 8.29 10.79 -1.57
N ILE A 648 7.36 9.83 -1.71
CA ILE A 648 6.22 9.87 -2.63
C ILE A 648 5.32 11.12 -2.48
N GLU A 649 5.21 11.69 -1.29
CA GLU A 649 4.46 12.93 -1.03
C GLU A 649 5.24 14.20 -1.43
N GLY A 650 6.48 14.05 -1.89
CA GLY A 650 7.40 15.18 -2.12
C GLY A 650 7.92 15.79 -0.81
N ARG A 651 7.99 15.03 0.28
CA ARG A 651 8.58 15.48 1.53
C ARG A 651 10.06 15.11 1.60
N VAL A 652 10.88 16.07 1.94
CA VAL A 652 12.29 15.90 2.28
C VAL A 652 12.37 15.48 3.75
N LEU A 653 12.76 14.25 4.00
CA LEU A 653 12.67 13.58 5.30
C LEU A 653 14.06 13.19 5.83
N PRO A 654 14.37 13.45 7.12
CA PRO A 654 15.68 13.14 7.68
C PRO A 654 15.86 11.64 7.94
N LEU A 655 17.04 11.12 7.60
CA LEU A 655 17.57 9.81 7.98
C LEU A 655 18.53 10.01 9.15
N LYS A 656 18.30 9.29 10.25
CA LYS A 656 19.20 9.30 11.40
C LYS A 656 19.78 7.90 11.61
N PRO A 657 21.10 7.75 11.69
CA PRO A 657 21.75 6.46 11.84
C PRO A 657 21.41 5.83 13.20
N ALA A 658 21.06 4.54 13.16
CA ALA A 658 20.87 3.74 14.36
C ALA A 658 22.17 3.14 14.88
N LEU A 659 23.08 2.81 13.98
CA LEU A 659 24.39 2.24 14.28
C LEU A 659 25.49 3.16 13.75
N ARG A 660 26.62 3.20 14.47
CA ARG A 660 27.80 3.92 14.06
C ARG A 660 28.48 3.22 12.88
N PHE A 661 29.03 3.97 11.96
CA PHE A 661 29.92 3.49 10.91
C PHE A 661 31.30 4.12 11.13
N GLU A 662 32.35 3.29 11.23
CA GLU A 662 33.72 3.75 11.51
C GLU A 662 34.60 3.82 10.24
N GLY A 663 33.95 3.87 9.07
CA GLY A 663 34.58 4.03 7.76
C GLY A 663 34.42 5.45 7.21
N TYR A 664 34.77 5.58 5.96
CA TYR A 664 34.60 6.81 5.17
C TYR A 664 33.27 6.80 4.45
N ASP A 665 32.62 7.97 4.35
CA ASP A 665 31.43 8.17 3.53
C ASP A 665 31.78 8.84 2.18
N LEU A 666 30.75 9.26 1.42
CA LEU A 666 30.97 9.89 0.14
C LEU A 666 31.61 11.30 0.28
N SER A 667 31.38 12.02 1.40
CA SER A 667 31.99 13.34 1.65
C SER A 667 33.52 13.22 1.72
N ASP A 668 34.05 12.18 2.39
CA ASP A 668 35.50 11.93 2.47
C ASP A 668 36.12 11.68 1.09
N ILE A 669 35.41 10.94 0.21
CA ILE A 669 35.91 10.68 -1.15
C ILE A 669 36.00 11.99 -1.95
N VAL A 670 34.96 12.83 -1.88
CA VAL A 670 34.89 14.06 -2.69
C VAL A 670 35.80 15.18 -2.20
N GLN A 671 36.28 15.16 -0.95
CA GLN A 671 37.31 16.08 -0.44
C GLN A 671 38.57 16.05 -1.29
N GLY A 672 38.94 14.93 -1.88
CA GLY A 672 40.07 14.79 -2.81
C GLY A 672 39.93 15.63 -4.10
N PHE A 673 38.76 16.20 -4.35
CA PHE A 673 38.45 17.07 -5.47
C PHE A 673 38.23 18.54 -5.06
N GLY A 674 38.61 18.91 -3.81
CA GLY A 674 38.51 20.26 -3.32
C GLY A 674 37.19 20.65 -2.64
N PHE A 675 36.35 19.68 -2.35
CA PHE A 675 35.13 19.91 -1.55
C PHE A 675 35.51 20.09 -0.08
N VAL A 676 34.82 20.99 0.61
CA VAL A 676 35.15 21.40 1.99
C VAL A 676 34.26 20.78 3.06
N GLU A 677 33.19 20.12 2.65
CA GLU A 677 32.25 19.49 3.56
C GLU A 677 32.91 18.28 4.25
N GLU A 678 32.90 18.26 5.59
CA GLU A 678 33.45 17.17 6.39
C GLU A 678 32.45 16.00 6.55
N ASN A 679 31.14 16.30 6.49
CA ASN A 679 30.06 15.33 6.65
C ASN A 679 28.96 15.58 5.62
N LEU A 680 28.24 14.53 5.24
CA LEU A 680 27.11 14.61 4.28
C LEU A 680 26.06 15.63 4.68
N ILE A 681 25.68 15.69 5.97
CA ILE A 681 24.62 16.56 6.47
C ILE A 681 24.93 18.06 6.36
N GLU A 682 26.21 18.45 6.21
CA GLU A 682 26.60 19.84 5.92
C GLU A 682 26.13 20.31 4.53
N CYS A 683 25.77 19.34 3.66
CA CYS A 683 25.19 19.65 2.36
C CYS A 683 23.68 19.91 2.41
N THR A 684 22.97 19.56 3.51
CA THR A 684 21.50 19.62 3.57
C THR A 684 20.93 21.01 3.27
N HIS A 685 21.52 22.06 3.83
CA HIS A 685 21.09 23.45 3.56
C HIS A 685 21.57 24.00 2.21
N LYS A 686 22.49 23.28 1.52
CA LYS A 686 23.05 23.63 0.21
C LYS A 686 22.32 22.94 -0.94
N LEU A 687 21.36 22.07 -0.66
CA LEU A 687 20.55 21.42 -1.70
C LEU A 687 19.90 22.46 -2.63
N PRO A 688 19.78 22.19 -3.94
CA PRO A 688 19.44 23.19 -4.95
C PRO A 688 18.03 23.76 -4.74
N THR A 689 17.95 25.06 -4.43
CA THR A 689 16.67 25.75 -4.22
C THR A 689 15.85 25.87 -5.51
N GLU A 690 16.51 25.92 -6.66
CA GLU A 690 15.88 25.88 -7.99
C GLU A 690 15.17 24.55 -8.27
N ALA A 691 15.59 23.47 -7.62
CA ALA A 691 14.93 22.17 -7.66
C ALA A 691 13.80 22.04 -6.61
N GLY A 692 13.51 23.12 -5.86
CA GLY A 692 12.45 23.18 -4.86
C GLY A 692 12.89 22.82 -3.43
N PHE A 693 14.19 22.54 -3.18
CA PHE A 693 14.69 22.32 -1.83
C PHE A 693 14.73 23.63 -1.03
N LYS A 694 14.74 23.50 0.30
CA LYS A 694 14.81 24.65 1.22
C LYS A 694 16.16 24.65 1.92
N ALA A 695 16.75 25.83 2.09
CA ALA A 695 18.01 26.02 2.84
C ALA A 695 17.74 25.86 4.36
N ILE A 696 17.58 24.64 4.82
CA ILE A 696 17.32 24.27 6.21
C ILE A 696 18.44 23.33 6.66
N GLU A 697 19.05 23.63 7.82
CA GLU A 697 20.04 22.77 8.44
C GLU A 697 19.45 21.42 8.84
N PHE A 698 20.22 20.34 8.73
CA PHE A 698 19.76 18.98 9.05
C PHE A 698 19.17 18.84 10.45
N ASP A 699 19.80 19.43 11.45
CA ASP A 699 19.37 19.36 12.85
C ASP A 699 18.06 20.11 13.13
N CYS A 700 17.66 21.01 12.23
CA CYS A 700 16.37 21.71 12.29
C CYS A 700 15.23 20.90 11.68
N LEU A 701 15.52 19.76 11.03
CA LEU A 701 14.49 18.90 10.45
C LEU A 701 13.78 18.07 11.53
N THR A 702 12.47 18.30 11.67
CA THR A 702 11.61 17.53 12.56
C THR A 702 11.15 16.22 11.92
N ASN A 703 10.83 15.20 12.73
CA ASN A 703 10.39 13.91 12.24
C ASN A 703 9.37 13.27 13.22
N TYR A 704 8.17 13.87 13.32
CA TYR A 704 7.11 13.37 14.19
C TYR A 704 5.71 13.75 13.66
N PHE A 705 4.67 13.09 14.19
CA PHE A 705 3.27 13.48 14.04
C PHE A 705 2.73 14.00 15.38
N THR A 706 1.76 14.92 15.32
CA THR A 706 1.03 15.35 16.51
C THR A 706 -0.24 14.52 16.72
N ASN A 707 -0.83 14.59 17.92
CA ASN A 707 -2.04 13.84 18.26
C ASN A 707 -3.26 14.18 17.38
N ASP A 708 -3.31 15.37 16.78
CA ASP A 708 -4.29 15.82 15.81
C ASP A 708 -3.94 15.40 14.36
N ARG A 709 -2.94 14.52 14.19
CA ARG A 709 -2.45 13.96 12.92
C ARG A 709 -1.79 14.99 11.98
N VAL A 710 -1.33 16.10 12.48
CA VAL A 710 -0.51 17.01 11.68
C VAL A 710 0.86 16.40 11.47
N ASN A 711 1.30 16.39 10.20
CA ASN A 711 2.59 15.84 9.79
C ASN A 711 3.67 16.92 9.91
N HIS A 712 4.51 16.80 10.96
CA HIS A 712 5.67 17.66 11.23
C HIS A 712 6.99 17.02 10.77
N ARG A 713 6.94 16.12 9.79
CA ARG A 713 8.11 15.44 9.27
C ARG A 713 8.74 16.25 8.14
N GLY A 714 9.98 16.65 8.31
CA GLY A 714 10.71 17.40 7.29
C GLY A 714 9.93 18.58 6.71
N TYR A 715 10.07 18.79 5.40
CA TYR A 715 9.31 19.84 4.67
C TYR A 715 8.85 19.33 3.30
N LEU A 716 7.85 19.97 2.74
CA LEU A 716 7.43 19.71 1.36
C LEU A 716 8.38 20.40 0.38
N LEU A 717 8.82 19.64 -0.63
CA LEU A 717 9.55 20.16 -1.78
C LEU A 717 8.71 21.23 -2.46
N GLY A 718 9.34 22.32 -2.85
CA GLY A 718 8.70 23.38 -3.64
C GLY A 718 8.57 22.98 -5.12
N THR A 719 8.11 23.92 -5.93
CA THR A 719 8.04 23.74 -7.39
C THR A 719 9.44 23.65 -7.99
N SER A 720 9.74 22.59 -8.72
CA SER A 720 11.04 22.38 -9.36
C SER A 720 11.16 23.11 -10.71
N HIS A 721 12.39 23.30 -11.20
CA HIS A 721 12.63 23.94 -12.49
C HIS A 721 12.00 23.19 -13.68
N PHE A 722 11.96 21.84 -13.66
CA PHE A 722 11.33 21.08 -14.73
C PHE A 722 9.80 21.14 -14.67
N GLU A 723 9.21 21.35 -13.48
CA GLU A 723 7.79 21.69 -13.34
C GLU A 723 7.47 23.08 -13.89
N ASN A 724 8.39 24.05 -13.72
CA ASN A 724 8.24 25.39 -14.29
C ASN A 724 8.35 25.42 -15.81
N SER A 725 9.28 24.62 -16.40
CA SER A 725 9.42 24.54 -17.86
C SER A 725 8.15 24.05 -18.55
N ALA A 726 7.35 23.22 -17.87
CA ALA A 726 6.07 22.76 -18.40
C ALA A 726 4.97 23.84 -18.36
N LYS A 727 5.09 24.91 -17.55
CA LYS A 727 4.13 26.03 -17.50
C LYS A 727 4.17 26.92 -18.76
N GLU A 728 5.30 26.94 -19.47
CA GLU A 728 5.48 27.73 -20.68
C GLU A 728 4.76 27.16 -21.91
N CYS A 729 4.31 25.87 -21.86
CA CYS A 729 3.47 25.25 -22.86
C CYS A 729 1.99 25.48 -22.57
N GLU A 730 1.37 26.50 -23.18
CA GLU A 730 -0.05 26.86 -22.98
C GLU A 730 -1.04 25.79 -23.48
N THR A 731 -0.68 24.97 -24.45
CA THR A 731 -1.55 23.93 -25.03
C THR A 731 -0.94 22.55 -24.87
N ILE A 732 -1.69 21.63 -24.26
CA ILE A 732 -1.31 20.22 -24.16
C ILE A 732 -1.80 19.50 -25.40
N GLU A 733 -0.92 19.26 -26.36
CA GLU A 733 -1.23 18.48 -27.55
C GLU A 733 -0.87 17.01 -27.29
N CYS A 734 -1.89 16.19 -27.03
CA CYS A 734 -1.74 14.73 -26.97
C CYS A 734 -1.68 14.16 -28.37
N GLU A 735 -0.85 13.15 -28.55
CA GLU A 735 -0.84 12.36 -29.79
C GLU A 735 -2.07 11.43 -29.84
N PRO A 736 -2.58 11.07 -31.03
CA PRO A 736 -3.60 10.03 -31.16
C PRO A 736 -3.12 8.71 -30.58
N ILE A 737 -3.97 8.04 -29.78
CA ILE A 737 -3.69 6.72 -29.18
C ILE A 737 -3.29 5.74 -30.25
N LYS A 738 -2.21 4.98 -30.01
CA LYS A 738 -1.74 3.98 -30.95
C LYS A 738 -2.45 2.65 -30.70
N PRO A 739 -2.99 1.99 -31.77
CA PRO A 739 -3.53 0.64 -31.66
C PRO A 739 -2.42 -0.34 -31.29
N LEU A 740 -2.77 -1.41 -30.60
CA LEU A 740 -1.84 -2.51 -30.30
C LEU A 740 -1.55 -3.26 -31.61
N LYS A 741 -0.40 -3.00 -32.22
CA LYS A 741 -0.04 -3.62 -33.54
C LYS A 741 0.08 -5.14 -33.45
N GLU A 742 0.56 -5.66 -32.31
CA GLU A 742 0.68 -7.09 -32.02
C GLU A 742 0.45 -7.28 -30.52
N LYS A 743 -0.27 -8.35 -30.14
CA LYS A 743 -0.35 -8.77 -28.75
C LYS A 743 1.02 -9.28 -28.31
N ILE A 744 1.60 -8.65 -27.30
CA ILE A 744 2.85 -9.11 -26.72
C ILE A 744 2.53 -10.37 -25.92
N ALA A 745 2.88 -11.54 -26.48
CA ALA A 745 2.86 -12.77 -25.72
C ALA A 745 3.95 -12.67 -24.65
N PHE A 746 3.57 -12.78 -23.38
CA PHE A 746 4.52 -12.79 -22.28
C PHE A 746 4.27 -14.02 -21.39
N ASN A 747 5.35 -14.56 -20.84
CA ASN A 747 5.29 -15.56 -19.78
C ASN A 747 6.27 -15.25 -18.64
N ALA A 748 6.94 -14.10 -18.72
CA ALA A 748 7.84 -13.61 -17.69
C ALA A 748 7.54 -12.15 -17.33
N TYR A 749 7.67 -11.82 -16.03
CA TYR A 749 7.43 -10.50 -15.46
C TYR A 749 8.54 -10.16 -14.49
N LEU A 750 9.21 -9.05 -14.72
CA LEU A 750 10.30 -8.55 -13.88
C LEU A 750 9.73 -7.76 -12.73
N LYS A 751 9.85 -8.30 -11.51
CA LYS A 751 9.38 -7.61 -10.31
C LYS A 751 10.13 -8.08 -9.06
N TYR A 752 10.43 -7.15 -8.19
CA TYR A 752 10.88 -7.51 -6.85
C TYR A 752 9.80 -8.28 -6.10
N PRO A 753 10.14 -9.34 -5.37
CA PRO A 753 9.19 -9.97 -4.45
C PRO A 753 8.81 -8.97 -3.35
N GLU A 754 7.70 -9.23 -2.67
CA GLU A 754 7.22 -8.36 -1.59
C GLU A 754 8.34 -8.09 -0.56
N THR A 755 8.50 -6.82 -0.16
CA THR A 755 9.52 -6.34 0.79
C THR A 755 10.99 -6.44 0.34
N GLN A 756 11.28 -6.79 -0.90
CA GLN A 756 12.64 -6.88 -1.44
C GLN A 756 12.95 -5.68 -2.35
N PHE A 757 13.22 -4.50 -1.78
CA PHE A 757 13.31 -3.24 -2.54
C PHE A 757 14.74 -2.87 -2.99
N ASN A 758 15.77 -3.40 -2.34
CA ASN A 758 17.16 -3.05 -2.58
C ASN A 758 18.12 -4.13 -2.06
N ASN A 759 19.43 -3.91 -2.20
CA ASN A 759 20.46 -4.86 -1.76
C ASN A 759 20.38 -5.21 -0.26
N ALA A 760 20.06 -4.24 0.60
CA ALA A 760 19.95 -4.49 2.03
C ALA A 760 18.77 -5.40 2.35
N THR A 761 17.60 -5.14 1.75
CA THR A 761 16.41 -6.00 1.91
C THR A 761 16.61 -7.40 1.34
N ASN A 762 17.34 -7.53 0.24
CA ASN A 762 17.65 -8.83 -0.37
C ASN A 762 18.58 -9.70 0.51
N LYS A 763 19.46 -9.07 1.32
CA LYS A 763 20.40 -9.78 2.22
C LYS A 763 19.83 -10.04 3.60
N SER A 764 18.80 -9.32 4.04
CA SER A 764 18.17 -9.51 5.34
C SER A 764 17.67 -10.95 5.53
N GLU A 765 18.15 -11.62 6.57
CA GLU A 765 17.67 -12.95 6.98
C GLU A 765 16.35 -12.85 7.73
N ASN A 766 16.04 -11.68 8.28
CA ASN A 766 14.79 -11.43 8.95
C ASN A 766 13.60 -11.33 7.98
N LEU A 767 13.80 -11.20 6.68
CA LEU A 767 12.72 -11.20 5.70
C LEU A 767 12.42 -12.62 5.20
N GLN A 768 11.13 -12.94 5.06
CA GLN A 768 10.72 -14.30 4.64
C GLN A 768 10.92 -14.55 3.15
N LEU A 769 10.55 -13.55 2.32
CA LEU A 769 10.64 -13.67 0.87
C LEU A 769 12.08 -13.46 0.41
N LYS A 770 12.54 -14.29 -0.51
CA LYS A 770 13.91 -14.28 -1.05
C LYS A 770 13.89 -13.94 -2.54
N ALA A 771 15.01 -13.42 -3.06
CA ALA A 771 15.19 -13.25 -4.49
C ALA A 771 15.13 -14.60 -5.22
N GLY A 772 14.40 -14.69 -6.34
CA GLY A 772 14.22 -15.91 -7.10
C GLY A 772 13.20 -15.79 -8.22
N VAL A 773 12.67 -16.93 -8.64
CA VAL A 773 11.60 -17.03 -9.65
C VAL A 773 10.32 -17.51 -8.96
N TYR A 774 9.26 -16.71 -9.02
CA TYR A 774 7.98 -16.99 -8.38
C TYR A 774 6.95 -17.44 -9.39
N VAL A 775 6.15 -18.45 -9.06
CA VAL A 775 5.11 -19.02 -9.92
C VAL A 775 3.84 -19.34 -9.13
N SER A 776 2.69 -19.44 -9.83
CA SER A 776 1.44 -19.87 -9.23
C SER A 776 1.49 -21.37 -8.88
N LYS A 777 0.64 -21.79 -7.95
CA LYS A 777 0.50 -23.20 -7.54
C LYS A 777 0.10 -24.12 -8.71
N ALA A 778 -0.75 -23.63 -9.61
CA ALA A 778 -1.15 -24.39 -10.79
C ALA A 778 0.02 -24.55 -11.77
N PHE A 779 0.78 -23.47 -11.98
CA PHE A 779 1.92 -23.47 -12.89
C PHE A 779 3.08 -24.33 -12.33
N LEU A 780 3.34 -24.30 -11.02
CA LEU A 780 4.32 -25.17 -10.35
C LEU A 780 4.05 -26.67 -10.63
N LYS A 781 2.78 -27.08 -10.53
CA LYS A 781 2.38 -28.47 -10.86
C LYS A 781 2.60 -28.81 -12.33
N LYS A 782 2.30 -27.90 -13.24
CA LYS A 782 2.50 -28.08 -14.68
C LYS A 782 3.98 -28.22 -15.03
N LEU A 783 4.86 -27.48 -14.35
CA LEU A 783 6.31 -27.56 -14.48
C LEU A 783 6.90 -28.87 -13.92
N ASN A 784 6.12 -29.65 -13.18
CA ASN A 784 6.57 -30.86 -12.46
C ASN A 784 7.82 -30.59 -11.58
N LYS A 785 7.84 -29.46 -10.86
CA LYS A 785 8.91 -29.00 -9.99
C LYS A 785 8.40 -28.70 -8.58
N GLU A 786 9.34 -28.62 -7.64
CA GLU A 786 9.07 -28.30 -6.24
C GLU A 786 9.68 -26.95 -5.84
N VAL A 787 9.10 -26.31 -4.83
CA VAL A 787 9.64 -25.09 -4.22
C VAL A 787 11.06 -25.35 -3.67
N GLY A 788 11.97 -24.41 -3.92
CA GLY A 788 13.38 -24.53 -3.52
C GLY A 788 14.29 -25.18 -4.57
N GLN A 789 13.75 -25.76 -5.64
CA GLN A 789 14.56 -26.26 -6.76
C GLN A 789 15.04 -25.11 -7.65
N ASN A 790 16.18 -25.31 -8.33
CA ASN A 790 16.64 -24.38 -9.34
C ASN A 790 15.84 -24.55 -10.64
N ILE A 791 15.56 -23.40 -11.27
CA ILE A 791 14.99 -23.32 -12.61
C ILE A 791 15.91 -22.48 -13.49
N THR A 792 16.14 -22.92 -14.73
CA THR A 792 16.92 -22.18 -15.70
C THR A 792 16.00 -21.78 -16.86
N LEU A 793 15.89 -20.47 -17.05
CA LEU A 793 15.16 -19.82 -18.13
C LEU A 793 16.17 -19.33 -19.15
N PHE A 794 15.80 -19.29 -20.42
CA PHE A 794 16.68 -18.75 -21.45
C PHE A 794 15.91 -17.85 -22.43
N LYS A 795 16.68 -16.92 -22.99
CA LYS A 795 16.25 -16.03 -24.06
C LYS A 795 17.41 -15.86 -25.03
N GLU A 796 17.21 -16.25 -26.26
CA GLU A 796 18.29 -16.29 -27.27
C GLU A 796 19.48 -17.16 -26.81
N GLU A 797 20.67 -16.56 -26.61
CA GLU A 797 21.89 -17.25 -26.13
C GLU A 797 22.13 -17.08 -24.62
N GLU A 798 21.27 -16.34 -23.91
CA GLU A 798 21.46 -16.01 -22.48
C GLU A 798 20.63 -16.92 -21.58
N GLU A 799 21.24 -17.37 -20.47
CA GLU A 799 20.60 -18.20 -19.46
C GLU A 799 20.44 -17.43 -18.14
N LEU A 800 19.27 -17.56 -17.51
CA LEU A 800 18.96 -17.05 -16.18
C LEU A 800 18.60 -18.20 -15.25
N THR A 801 19.39 -18.43 -14.21
CA THR A 801 19.08 -19.45 -13.21
C THR A 801 18.67 -18.82 -11.89
N GLY A 802 17.57 -19.30 -11.31
CA GLY A 802 17.06 -18.84 -10.02
C GLY A 802 16.41 -19.97 -9.22
N VAL A 803 16.23 -19.75 -7.92
CA VAL A 803 15.47 -20.65 -7.04
C VAL A 803 13.98 -20.42 -7.24
N LEU A 804 13.23 -21.52 -7.35
CA LEU A 804 11.78 -21.50 -7.59
C LEU A 804 11.01 -21.34 -6.28
N TYR A 805 10.10 -20.36 -6.24
CA TYR A 805 9.23 -20.06 -5.11
C TYR A 805 7.76 -20.04 -5.52
N LEU A 806 6.87 -20.20 -4.54
CA LEU A 806 5.43 -20.10 -4.73
C LEU A 806 4.94 -18.68 -4.42
N ASP A 807 4.13 -18.11 -5.32
CA ASP A 807 3.30 -16.94 -5.04
C ASP A 807 1.83 -17.35 -5.10
N GLU A 808 1.18 -17.43 -3.94
CA GLU A 808 -0.22 -17.83 -3.81
C GLU A 808 -1.22 -16.75 -4.30
N SER A 809 -0.75 -15.53 -4.54
CA SER A 809 -1.56 -14.45 -5.11
C SER A 809 -1.74 -14.57 -6.63
N LEU A 810 -0.93 -15.39 -7.30
CA LEU A 810 -0.95 -15.60 -8.74
C LEU A 810 -1.86 -16.77 -9.14
N ASP A 811 -2.64 -16.57 -10.22
CA ASP A 811 -3.40 -17.66 -10.90
C ASP A 811 -2.83 -17.96 -12.28
N GLN A 812 -2.06 -17.06 -12.88
CA GLN A 812 -1.58 -17.15 -14.27
C GLN A 812 -0.31 -18.01 -14.37
N GLU A 813 -0.04 -18.50 -15.57
CA GLU A 813 1.18 -19.22 -15.94
C GLU A 813 2.30 -18.24 -16.32
N VAL A 814 2.84 -17.53 -15.32
CA VAL A 814 3.86 -16.49 -15.50
C VAL A 814 5.01 -16.74 -14.53
N PHE A 815 6.25 -16.55 -14.99
CA PHE A 815 7.44 -16.48 -14.16
C PHE A 815 7.62 -15.05 -13.66
N VAL A 816 7.43 -14.80 -12.38
CA VAL A 816 7.78 -13.51 -11.76
C VAL A 816 9.24 -13.59 -11.32
N ILE A 817 10.08 -12.79 -11.93
CA ILE A 817 11.55 -12.88 -11.83
C ILE A 817 12.07 -11.70 -11.00
N SER A 818 12.86 -11.99 -9.97
CA SER A 818 13.48 -10.96 -9.14
C SER A 818 14.57 -10.22 -9.92
N PRO A 819 14.56 -8.87 -9.97
CA PRO A 819 15.57 -8.08 -10.67
C PRO A 819 17.01 -8.36 -10.23
N SER A 820 17.21 -8.78 -8.97
CA SER A 820 18.54 -9.15 -8.44
C SER A 820 19.20 -10.38 -9.11
N LEU A 821 18.43 -11.16 -9.89
CA LEU A 821 18.94 -12.28 -10.67
C LEU A 821 19.57 -11.83 -12.00
N LEU A 822 19.24 -10.62 -12.47
CA LEU A 822 19.75 -10.09 -13.73
C LEU A 822 21.21 -9.61 -13.61
N THR A 823 21.97 -9.77 -14.70
CA THR A 823 23.29 -9.13 -14.86
C THR A 823 23.15 -7.78 -15.57
N ASN A 824 24.19 -6.95 -15.49
CA ASN A 824 24.19 -5.62 -16.14
C ASN A 824 24.13 -5.67 -17.68
N HIS A 825 24.39 -6.85 -18.29
CA HIS A 825 24.42 -7.06 -19.74
C HIS A 825 23.32 -8.03 -20.21
N SER A 826 22.28 -8.22 -19.38
CA SER A 826 21.22 -9.18 -19.68
C SER A 826 20.35 -8.74 -20.88
N ASN A 827 20.06 -9.66 -21.78
CA ASN A 827 19.09 -9.49 -22.85
C ASN A 827 17.65 -9.62 -22.35
N PHE A 828 17.44 -10.14 -21.14
CA PHE A 828 16.14 -10.22 -20.52
C PHE A 828 15.62 -8.83 -20.17
N PHE A 829 14.36 -8.57 -20.47
CA PHE A 829 13.62 -7.36 -20.09
C PHE A 829 14.17 -6.02 -20.60
N ARG A 830 14.90 -6.01 -21.72
CA ARG A 830 15.43 -4.76 -22.30
C ARG A 830 14.36 -3.76 -22.70
N GLU A 831 13.21 -4.25 -23.18
CA GLU A 831 12.11 -3.42 -23.68
C GLU A 831 11.06 -3.04 -22.64
N GLY A 832 11.14 -3.59 -21.43
CA GLY A 832 10.18 -3.33 -20.36
C GLY A 832 10.20 -4.38 -19.27
N VAL A 833 9.14 -4.44 -18.47
CA VAL A 833 9.02 -5.40 -17.35
C VAL A 833 8.35 -6.72 -17.74
N PHE A 834 7.82 -6.84 -18.95
CA PHE A 834 7.22 -8.08 -19.50
C PHE A 834 8.08 -8.64 -20.61
N ASP A 835 8.28 -9.96 -20.62
CA ASP A 835 9.13 -10.65 -21.60
C ASP A 835 8.60 -12.06 -21.90
N SER A 836 9.14 -12.67 -22.98
CA SER A 836 8.93 -14.08 -23.33
C SER A 836 10.23 -14.85 -23.12
N VAL A 837 10.16 -15.91 -22.33
CA VAL A 837 11.31 -16.75 -21.98
C VAL A 837 11.00 -18.22 -22.25
N ASP A 838 12.02 -18.99 -22.55
CA ASP A 838 11.92 -20.43 -22.72
C ASP A 838 12.48 -21.16 -21.49
N LEU A 839 11.95 -22.37 -21.25
CA LEU A 839 12.42 -23.24 -20.16
C LEU A 839 13.45 -24.21 -20.74
N LYS A 840 14.60 -24.31 -20.09
CA LYS A 840 15.59 -25.33 -20.46
C LYS A 840 15.08 -26.71 -20.00
N GLU A 841 14.68 -27.55 -20.95
CA GLU A 841 14.38 -28.94 -20.64
C GLU A 841 15.65 -29.62 -20.14
N GLN A 842 15.58 -30.24 -18.96
CA GLN A 842 16.69 -31.09 -18.48
C GLN A 842 16.72 -32.34 -19.40
N ALA A 843 17.79 -32.49 -20.18
CA ALA A 843 18.04 -33.65 -21.00
C ALA A 843 18.20 -34.93 -20.17
#